data_b9238559eea67270655b0c988fb47a49
#
_entry.id   b9238559eea67270655b0c988fb47a49
#
_cell.length_a   1.000
_cell.length_b   1.000
_cell.length_c   1.000
_cell.angle_alpha   90.00
_cell.angle_beta   90.00
_cell.angle_gamma   90.00
#
_symmetry.space_group_name_H-M   'P 1'
#
loop_
_entity.id
_entity.type
_entity.pdbx_description
1 polymer ?
#
loop_
_entity_poly.entity_id
_entity_poly.type
_entity_poly.pdbx_seq_one_letter_code
_entity_poly.pdbx_strand_id
1 'polypeptide(L)'
;MTKFRVGIIGAGYVSAHHLRALKSLPSVEVVGVADLDLARAQAVAKAFALPNAYASVDELLASGVDVVHVLTPPAFHAALSIQALRAGVHMLVEKPMAETPKQCEEMIAAAHSSGRTLGVVHSARLDPIVLRGVEIARGGGIGTVLSLDFHRSSDYPAWPGGGKLPPQYRKGSYPFQDLGVHGLAIAEAFLGPVNETEIDFRSTGLDSNLLFDEWTAKVNCERGEARLYLSWNVRPIRSQVIVHGTRGVMQIDCFLQTCYVTKLLPGPKFASPVICAMRNAAASLYQVPLNVLRFITKRLPGAPGIHQNIREFYAALEQGAPTPVTPEEGLRLVSAMASACNKADRRRDALRKAQLKPRPLADVLVTGAGGFLGSALVRRLVQEGVKVRAGVRRLPREPLAGVDYLAGDLGDPEYVDVLVTGVAKVFHVGAAMKGSAADFQRGTVIGTRNVIDACLKHHVERVVYVSSLSVLEHAVRHAATVTEEWPLEPHAELRGAYTQTKLEAEQMVRSAARERGLPVCMIRPGVIFGPGVEPSSPAGCFGMFGRWIVVGNGSLPLPLVYVDDVVDALLLASSRPGGEGALVNLVDPARVTQREFIRIAQAARPKIKATYVPKFVLMTASVGIEALGRLLKRAVPLSRYRIRSIRPLANFDQSAVQEKLGWTPRVGAAEGLRRTFAPSPEMPSSSLPK
;
A
#
# COMPACT_ATOMS: atom_id res chain seq x y z
N MET A 1 20.47 -0.66 39.72
CA MET A 1 20.74 -1.41 38.48
C MET A 1 20.85 -0.43 37.35
N THR A 2 21.96 -0.43 36.61
CA THR A 2 22.12 0.36 35.37
C THR A 2 21.09 -0.14 34.35
N LYS A 3 20.33 0.79 33.76
CA LYS A 3 19.35 0.46 32.73
C LYS A 3 20.06 0.27 31.40
N PHE A 4 19.62 -0.72 30.60
CA PHE A 4 20.02 -0.84 29.20
C PHE A 4 19.51 0.34 28.41
N ARG A 5 20.39 1.05 27.73
CA ARG A 5 20.06 2.13 26.78
C ARG A 5 19.72 1.50 25.43
N VAL A 6 18.47 1.65 25.01
CA VAL A 6 17.92 0.92 23.85
C VAL A 6 17.61 1.85 22.72
N GLY A 7 18.09 1.53 21.52
CA GLY A 7 17.76 2.18 20.28
C GLY A 7 16.85 1.33 19.38
N ILE A 8 15.97 1.98 18.62
CA ILE A 8 15.14 1.32 17.61
C ILE A 8 15.62 1.71 16.21
N ILE A 9 15.84 0.74 15.35
CA ILE A 9 16.17 0.91 13.94
C ILE A 9 14.98 0.47 13.10
N GLY A 10 14.27 1.44 12.49
CA GLY A 10 13.04 1.24 11.74
C GLY A 10 11.80 1.70 12.49
N ALA A 11 11.15 2.77 11.98
CA ALA A 11 9.93 3.36 12.54
C ALA A 11 8.65 2.83 11.84
N GLY A 12 8.66 1.55 11.41
CA GLY A 12 7.53 0.87 10.77
C GLY A 12 6.44 0.44 11.76
N TYR A 13 5.43 -0.29 11.26
CA TYR A 13 4.28 -0.79 12.04
C TYR A 13 4.70 -1.56 13.31
N VAL A 14 5.69 -2.43 13.18
CA VAL A 14 6.15 -3.31 14.27
C VAL A 14 6.82 -2.53 15.42
N SER A 15 7.41 -1.36 15.14
CA SER A 15 8.08 -0.55 16.17
C SER A 15 7.17 -0.17 17.34
N ALA A 16 5.88 0.04 17.09
CA ALA A 16 4.91 0.36 18.13
C ALA A 16 4.71 -0.80 19.13
N HIS A 17 4.81 -2.06 18.68
CA HIS A 17 4.72 -3.23 19.55
C HIS A 17 5.99 -3.37 20.41
N HIS A 18 7.17 -3.19 19.81
CA HIS A 18 8.43 -3.21 20.55
C HIS A 18 8.50 -2.09 21.59
N LEU A 19 8.14 -0.87 21.23
CA LEU A 19 8.17 0.27 22.15
C LEU A 19 7.21 0.09 23.35
N ARG A 20 6.01 -0.50 23.13
CA ARG A 20 5.11 -0.82 24.24
C ARG A 20 5.72 -1.88 25.18
N ALA A 21 6.34 -2.92 24.63
CA ALA A 21 7.00 -3.95 25.41
C ALA A 21 8.19 -3.38 26.21
N LEU A 22 9.08 -2.64 25.57
CA LEU A 22 10.25 -2.00 26.19
C LEU A 22 9.86 -1.06 27.33
N LYS A 23 8.84 -0.24 27.15
CA LYS A 23 8.33 0.66 28.20
C LYS A 23 7.76 -0.05 29.43
N SER A 24 7.41 -1.34 29.32
CA SER A 24 6.96 -2.13 30.46
C SER A 24 8.12 -2.74 31.28
N LEU A 25 9.37 -2.63 30.81
CA LEU A 25 10.55 -3.19 31.47
C LEU A 25 11.27 -2.12 32.30
N PRO A 26 11.43 -2.32 33.62
CA PRO A 26 12.10 -1.35 34.49
C PRO A 26 13.61 -1.24 34.22
N SER A 27 14.22 -2.32 33.67
CA SER A 27 15.64 -2.39 33.33
C SER A 27 16.01 -1.75 31.99
N VAL A 28 15.05 -1.09 31.31
CA VAL A 28 15.23 -0.54 29.96
C VAL A 28 14.94 0.96 29.92
N GLU A 29 15.78 1.69 29.18
CA GLU A 29 15.56 3.07 28.79
C GLU A 29 15.65 3.20 27.26
N VAL A 30 14.53 3.57 26.59
CA VAL A 30 14.54 3.80 25.14
C VAL A 30 15.05 5.21 24.84
N VAL A 31 16.21 5.31 24.21
CA VAL A 31 16.89 6.59 23.96
C VAL A 31 16.48 7.23 22.62
N GLY A 32 15.92 6.47 21.70
CA GLY A 32 15.44 7.04 20.44
C GLY A 32 15.14 6.00 19.37
N VAL A 33 14.74 6.53 18.22
CA VAL A 33 14.42 5.75 17.02
C VAL A 33 15.10 6.34 15.79
N ALA A 34 15.71 5.49 14.96
CA ALA A 34 16.31 5.84 13.68
C ALA A 34 15.48 5.31 12.52
N ASP A 35 15.25 6.12 11.49
CA ASP A 35 14.65 5.73 10.23
C ASP A 35 15.19 6.64 9.11
N LEU A 36 15.40 6.12 7.91
CA LEU A 36 15.77 6.91 6.72
C LEU A 36 14.76 8.02 6.41
N ASP A 37 13.50 7.81 6.77
CA ASP A 37 12.45 8.84 6.79
C ASP A 37 12.43 9.49 8.18
N LEU A 38 13.21 10.55 8.35
CA LEU A 38 13.31 11.28 9.61
C LEU A 38 11.94 11.77 10.12
N ALA A 39 11.02 12.13 9.23
CA ALA A 39 9.68 12.56 9.62
C ALA A 39 8.89 11.41 10.27
N ARG A 40 9.08 10.18 9.79
CA ARG A 40 8.52 8.95 10.38
C ARG A 40 9.14 8.67 11.74
N ALA A 41 10.47 8.77 11.87
CA ALA A 41 11.15 8.63 13.15
C ALA A 41 10.64 9.64 14.17
N GLN A 42 10.52 10.92 13.79
CA GLN A 42 9.98 12.00 14.63
C GLN A 42 8.52 11.74 15.05
N ALA A 43 7.69 11.22 14.13
CA ALA A 43 6.30 10.88 14.44
C ALA A 43 6.22 9.76 15.51
N VAL A 44 7.05 8.72 15.39
CA VAL A 44 7.13 7.63 16.38
C VAL A 44 7.71 8.14 17.70
N ALA A 45 8.79 8.91 17.67
CA ALA A 45 9.40 9.50 18.88
C ALA A 45 8.38 10.34 19.65
N LYS A 46 7.61 11.18 18.95
CA LYS A 46 6.53 11.98 19.55
C LYS A 46 5.40 11.11 20.11
N ALA A 47 4.94 10.11 19.37
CA ALA A 47 3.83 9.24 19.79
C ALA A 47 4.17 8.43 21.06
N PHE A 48 5.44 8.08 21.23
CA PHE A 48 5.95 7.32 22.36
C PHE A 48 6.75 8.16 23.36
N ALA A 49 6.76 9.49 23.25
CA ALA A 49 7.55 10.39 24.11
C ALA A 49 8.99 9.91 24.28
N LEU A 50 9.68 9.59 23.15
CA LEU A 50 11.10 9.27 23.13
C LEU A 50 11.93 10.56 23.07
N PRO A 51 13.12 10.59 23.67
CA PRO A 51 13.94 11.80 23.69
C PRO A 51 14.45 12.22 22.32
N ASN A 52 14.77 11.23 21.44
CA ASN A 52 15.42 11.53 20.17
C ASN A 52 14.82 10.76 18.99
N ALA A 53 14.98 11.37 17.80
CA ALA A 53 14.77 10.74 16.50
C ALA A 53 16.01 11.01 15.63
N TYR A 54 16.54 9.98 15.01
CA TYR A 54 17.77 10.02 14.23
C TYR A 54 17.49 9.77 12.75
N ALA A 55 18.24 10.45 11.88
CA ALA A 55 18.15 10.26 10.44
C ALA A 55 18.98 9.06 9.93
N SER A 56 19.94 8.60 10.75
CA SER A 56 20.82 7.49 10.40
C SER A 56 21.05 6.55 11.59
N VAL A 57 21.50 5.32 11.27
CA VAL A 57 21.88 4.32 12.26
C VAL A 57 23.18 4.74 12.97
N ASP A 58 24.09 5.39 12.25
CA ASP A 58 25.36 5.87 12.81
C ASP A 58 25.13 6.89 13.94
N GLU A 59 24.20 7.85 13.74
CA GLU A 59 23.81 8.81 14.77
C GLU A 59 23.23 8.10 16.01
N LEU A 60 22.38 7.07 15.80
CA LEU A 60 21.82 6.30 16.89
C LEU A 60 22.91 5.53 17.67
N LEU A 61 23.82 4.87 16.97
CA LEU A 61 24.91 4.11 17.59
C LEU A 61 25.87 5.04 18.37
N ALA A 62 26.17 6.21 17.79
CA ALA A 62 27.01 7.24 18.46
C ALA A 62 26.36 7.82 19.72
N SER A 63 25.07 7.66 19.95
CA SER A 63 24.38 8.11 21.17
C SER A 63 24.66 7.24 22.40
N GLY A 64 25.46 6.18 22.27
CA GLY A 64 25.86 5.29 23.36
C GLY A 64 24.75 4.33 23.78
N VAL A 65 24.17 3.63 22.83
CA VAL A 65 23.19 2.54 23.07
C VAL A 65 23.90 1.25 23.45
N ASP A 66 23.29 0.50 24.37
CA ASP A 66 23.76 -0.85 24.75
C ASP A 66 23.12 -1.94 23.89
N VAL A 67 21.88 -1.71 23.47
CA VAL A 67 21.07 -2.66 22.71
C VAL A 67 20.34 -1.94 21.58
N VAL A 68 20.26 -2.55 20.42
CA VAL A 68 19.37 -2.08 19.32
C VAL A 68 18.38 -3.14 18.91
N HIS A 69 17.17 -2.71 18.56
CA HIS A 69 16.17 -3.54 17.90
C HIS A 69 16.13 -3.19 16.42
N VAL A 70 16.41 -4.17 15.54
CA VAL A 70 16.36 -4.00 14.08
C VAL A 70 14.98 -4.44 13.57
N LEU A 71 14.18 -3.48 13.15
CA LEU A 71 12.76 -3.62 12.78
C LEU A 71 12.49 -3.19 11.34
N THR A 72 13.51 -3.20 10.52
CA THR A 72 13.47 -2.84 9.10
C THR A 72 12.92 -3.99 8.25
N PRO A 73 12.68 -3.83 6.94
CA PRO A 73 12.45 -4.96 6.05
C PRO A 73 13.65 -5.94 6.04
N PRO A 74 13.40 -7.26 5.83
CA PRO A 74 14.43 -8.32 5.92
C PRO A 74 15.68 -8.09 5.07
N ALA A 75 15.55 -7.40 3.94
CA ALA A 75 16.67 -7.06 3.06
C ALA A 75 17.78 -6.25 3.74
N PHE A 76 17.46 -5.55 4.82
CA PHE A 76 18.41 -4.70 5.56
C PHE A 76 18.89 -5.32 6.87
N HIS A 77 18.29 -6.44 7.32
CA HIS A 77 18.58 -7.04 8.61
C HIS A 77 20.06 -7.37 8.77
N ALA A 78 20.65 -8.08 7.81
CA ALA A 78 22.04 -8.52 7.92
C ALA A 78 23.02 -7.33 8.00
N ALA A 79 22.90 -6.37 7.08
CA ALA A 79 23.83 -5.23 7.05
C ALA A 79 23.77 -4.40 8.34
N LEU A 80 22.55 -4.05 8.80
CA LEU A 80 22.33 -3.24 9.99
C LEU A 80 22.74 -4.00 11.27
N SER A 81 22.50 -5.30 11.31
CA SER A 81 22.88 -6.15 12.42
C SER A 81 24.39 -6.24 12.57
N ILE A 82 25.11 -6.51 11.47
CA ILE A 82 26.57 -6.59 11.46
C ILE A 82 27.19 -5.23 11.84
N GLN A 83 26.62 -4.12 11.37
CA GLN A 83 27.03 -2.77 11.74
C GLN A 83 26.93 -2.54 13.26
N ALA A 84 25.77 -2.86 13.86
CA ALA A 84 25.55 -2.70 15.29
C ALA A 84 26.46 -3.60 16.14
N LEU A 85 26.60 -4.88 15.78
CA LEU A 85 27.47 -5.84 16.46
C LEU A 85 28.94 -5.39 16.44
N ARG A 86 29.42 -4.91 15.28
CA ARG A 86 30.80 -4.38 15.16
C ARG A 86 31.00 -3.09 15.95
N ALA A 87 29.94 -2.32 16.17
CA ALA A 87 29.99 -1.18 17.10
C ALA A 87 29.93 -1.57 18.58
N GLY A 88 29.92 -2.85 18.89
CA GLY A 88 29.92 -3.35 20.26
C GLY A 88 28.55 -3.29 20.95
N VAL A 89 27.46 -3.34 20.20
CA VAL A 89 26.08 -3.22 20.71
C VAL A 89 25.38 -4.58 20.62
N HIS A 90 24.67 -4.99 21.68
CA HIS A 90 23.77 -6.15 21.64
C HIS A 90 22.59 -5.89 20.75
N MET A 91 21.97 -6.93 20.18
CA MET A 91 20.88 -6.70 19.27
C MET A 91 19.78 -7.76 19.28
N LEU A 92 18.59 -7.30 18.95
CA LEU A 92 17.42 -8.13 18.70
C LEU A 92 16.86 -7.80 17.31
N VAL A 93 16.83 -8.79 16.40
CA VAL A 93 16.34 -8.60 15.02
C VAL A 93 14.98 -9.24 14.82
N GLU A 94 14.11 -8.58 14.05
CA GLU A 94 12.83 -9.14 13.63
C GLU A 94 13.01 -10.33 12.67
N LYS A 95 11.99 -11.20 12.68
CA LYS A 95 11.93 -12.35 11.74
C LYS A 95 11.64 -11.87 10.29
N PRO A 96 12.06 -12.64 9.27
CA PRO A 96 13.12 -13.66 9.35
C PRO A 96 14.46 -13.01 9.70
N MET A 97 15.35 -13.75 10.34
CA MET A 97 16.65 -13.24 10.78
C MET A 97 17.42 -12.52 9.65
N ALA A 98 17.43 -13.11 8.45
CA ALA A 98 17.92 -12.52 7.22
C ALA A 98 17.19 -13.13 6.00
N GLU A 99 17.50 -12.69 4.78
CA GLU A 99 16.89 -13.24 3.56
C GLU A 99 17.53 -14.57 3.12
N THR A 100 18.79 -14.81 3.46
CA THR A 100 19.55 -16.00 3.05
C THR A 100 20.31 -16.62 4.21
N PRO A 101 20.57 -17.96 4.15
CA PRO A 101 21.38 -18.64 5.15
C PRO A 101 22.76 -18.01 5.32
N LYS A 102 23.43 -17.66 4.21
CA LYS A 102 24.76 -17.02 4.24
C LYS A 102 24.76 -15.72 5.05
N GLN A 103 23.73 -14.87 4.87
CA GLN A 103 23.60 -13.65 5.67
C GLN A 103 23.43 -13.96 7.17
N CYS A 104 22.68 -15.01 7.51
CA CYS A 104 22.55 -15.45 8.91
C CYS A 104 23.90 -15.89 9.48
N GLU A 105 24.69 -16.66 8.74
CA GLU A 105 26.05 -17.08 9.11
C GLU A 105 26.97 -15.87 9.36
N GLU A 106 26.91 -14.86 8.47
CA GLU A 106 27.69 -13.62 8.63
C GLU A 106 27.29 -12.83 9.88
N MET A 107 25.99 -12.80 10.22
CA MET A 107 25.49 -12.17 11.45
C MET A 107 25.98 -12.93 12.70
N ILE A 108 25.92 -14.26 12.69
CA ILE A 108 26.40 -15.13 13.78
C ILE A 108 27.90 -14.90 13.99
N ALA A 109 28.67 -14.92 12.91
CA ALA A 109 30.11 -14.66 12.98
C ALA A 109 30.44 -13.27 13.55
N ALA A 110 29.66 -12.24 13.17
CA ALA A 110 29.81 -10.89 13.73
C ALA A 110 29.47 -10.83 15.21
N ALA A 111 28.46 -11.55 15.69
CA ALA A 111 28.10 -11.64 17.11
C ALA A 111 29.22 -12.30 17.93
N HIS A 112 29.73 -13.43 17.43
CA HIS A 112 30.85 -14.12 18.07
C HIS A 112 32.11 -13.25 18.13
N SER A 113 32.47 -12.60 17.02
CA SER A 113 33.72 -11.80 16.98
C SER A 113 33.66 -10.54 17.84
N SER A 114 32.48 -9.98 18.05
CA SER A 114 32.26 -8.80 18.91
C SER A 114 31.99 -9.15 20.37
N GLY A 115 31.77 -10.41 20.71
CA GLY A 115 31.32 -10.84 22.03
C GLY A 115 29.97 -10.26 22.44
N ARG A 116 29.11 -9.98 21.47
CA ARG A 116 27.77 -9.37 21.69
C ARG A 116 26.66 -10.37 21.41
N THR A 117 25.56 -10.20 22.13
CA THR A 117 24.38 -11.05 22.01
C THR A 117 23.58 -10.65 20.79
N LEU A 118 23.20 -11.64 19.96
CA LEU A 118 22.27 -11.55 18.88
C LEU A 118 21.06 -12.42 19.22
N GLY A 119 19.87 -11.82 19.26
CA GLY A 119 18.60 -12.54 19.43
C GLY A 119 17.71 -12.35 18.21
N VAL A 120 16.78 -13.27 18.02
CA VAL A 120 15.80 -13.22 16.92
C VAL A 120 14.37 -13.19 17.48
N VAL A 121 13.51 -12.35 16.91
CA VAL A 121 12.10 -12.28 17.33
C VAL A 121 11.28 -13.33 16.60
N HIS A 122 10.94 -14.43 17.26
CA HIS A 122 9.94 -15.39 16.77
C HIS A 122 8.67 -15.34 17.61
N SER A 123 7.90 -14.27 17.41
CA SER A 123 6.73 -13.92 18.22
C SER A 123 5.67 -15.03 18.28
N ALA A 124 5.45 -15.78 17.20
CA ALA A 124 4.45 -16.84 17.20
C ALA A 124 4.85 -18.03 18.10
N ARG A 125 6.15 -18.38 18.14
CA ARG A 125 6.68 -19.44 19.02
C ARG A 125 6.58 -19.05 20.49
N LEU A 126 6.86 -17.79 20.81
CA LEU A 126 6.82 -17.25 22.18
C LEU A 126 5.47 -16.62 22.55
N ASP A 127 4.43 -16.84 21.76
CA ASP A 127 3.08 -16.45 22.17
C ASP A 127 2.68 -17.24 23.43
N PRO A 128 2.24 -16.57 24.51
CA PRO A 128 1.93 -17.24 25.80
C PRO A 128 0.96 -18.42 25.65
N ILE A 129 0.01 -18.36 24.70
CA ILE A 129 -0.91 -19.47 24.48
C ILE A 129 -0.23 -20.67 23.80
N VAL A 130 0.76 -20.42 22.93
CA VAL A 130 1.58 -21.46 22.30
C VAL A 130 2.52 -22.07 23.32
N LEU A 131 3.20 -21.25 24.16
CA LEU A 131 4.04 -21.74 25.26
C LEU A 131 3.26 -22.65 26.21
N ARG A 132 2.04 -22.25 26.58
CA ARG A 132 1.16 -23.10 27.37
C ARG A 132 0.85 -24.43 26.69
N GLY A 133 0.64 -24.41 25.36
CA GLY A 133 0.47 -25.64 24.58
C GLY A 133 1.70 -26.54 24.62
N VAL A 134 2.90 -25.97 24.48
CA VAL A 134 4.18 -26.69 24.59
C VAL A 134 4.35 -27.31 25.97
N GLU A 135 4.04 -26.58 27.04
CA GLU A 135 4.07 -27.09 28.42
C GLU A 135 3.12 -28.29 28.62
N ILE A 136 1.87 -28.19 28.12
CA ILE A 136 0.89 -29.28 28.18
C ILE A 136 1.40 -30.51 27.42
N ALA A 137 2.01 -30.31 26.25
CA ALA A 137 2.57 -31.40 25.43
C ALA A 137 3.75 -32.06 26.14
N ARG A 138 4.70 -31.29 26.65
CA ARG A 138 5.88 -31.78 27.40
C ARG A 138 5.49 -32.49 28.69
N GLY A 139 4.46 -32.01 29.37
CA GLY A 139 3.88 -32.66 30.56
C GLY A 139 3.06 -33.92 30.26
N GLY A 140 3.08 -34.43 29.02
CA GLY A 140 2.34 -35.65 28.63
C GLY A 140 0.83 -35.46 28.52
N GLY A 141 0.36 -34.21 28.49
CA GLY A 141 -1.07 -33.89 28.50
C GLY A 141 -1.89 -34.43 27.31
N ILE A 142 -1.23 -34.76 26.21
CA ILE A 142 -1.80 -35.41 25.03
C ILE A 142 -1.06 -36.70 24.62
N GLY A 143 -0.17 -37.21 25.50
CA GLY A 143 0.76 -38.31 25.20
C GLY A 143 1.92 -37.83 24.33
N THR A 144 2.53 -38.77 23.56
CA THR A 144 3.59 -38.42 22.61
C THR A 144 3.02 -37.62 21.45
N VAL A 145 3.61 -36.45 21.13
CA VAL A 145 3.23 -35.64 19.98
C VAL A 145 3.65 -36.37 18.70
N LEU A 146 2.72 -36.54 17.76
CA LEU A 146 2.93 -37.24 16.48
C LEU A 146 3.04 -36.27 15.31
N SER A 147 2.13 -35.28 15.28
CA SER A 147 2.08 -34.31 14.18
C SER A 147 1.43 -33.00 14.62
N LEU A 148 1.55 -31.98 13.75
CA LEU A 148 0.99 -30.66 13.97
C LEU A 148 0.44 -30.11 12.66
N ASP A 149 -0.75 -29.47 12.73
CA ASP A 149 -1.29 -28.65 11.64
C ASP A 149 -1.27 -27.18 12.05
N PHE A 150 -0.74 -26.32 11.20
CA PHE A 150 -0.74 -24.88 11.37
C PHE A 150 -1.48 -24.22 10.23
N HIS A 151 -2.57 -23.50 10.57
CA HIS A 151 -3.38 -22.77 9.60
C HIS A 151 -3.31 -21.29 9.91
N ARG A 152 -2.84 -20.49 8.96
CA ARG A 152 -2.80 -19.03 9.11
C ARG A 152 -3.28 -18.31 7.86
N SER A 153 -4.14 -17.31 8.06
CA SER A 153 -4.51 -16.39 7.01
C SER A 153 -4.19 -14.95 7.42
N SER A 154 -4.04 -14.08 6.42
CA SER A 154 -3.73 -12.67 6.62
C SER A 154 -4.64 -11.81 5.76
N ASP A 155 -5.05 -10.67 6.28
CA ASP A 155 -5.71 -9.59 5.55
C ASP A 155 -4.74 -8.42 5.28
N TYR A 156 -3.48 -8.59 5.60
CA TYR A 156 -2.45 -7.60 5.33
C TYR A 156 -1.60 -8.01 4.11
N PRO A 157 -1.45 -7.09 3.15
CA PRO A 157 -2.12 -5.79 3.07
C PRO A 157 -3.61 -5.94 2.81
N ALA A 158 -4.44 -4.99 3.30
CA ALA A 158 -5.90 -5.08 3.24
C ALA A 158 -6.43 -5.39 1.82
N TRP A 159 -7.21 -6.45 1.68
CA TRP A 159 -7.85 -6.92 0.46
C TRP A 159 -9.38 -6.86 0.58
N PRO A 160 -10.10 -6.88 -0.54
CA PRO A 160 -9.67 -6.77 -1.93
C PRO A 160 -9.45 -5.32 -2.38
N GLY A 161 -8.43 -5.15 -3.22
CA GLY A 161 -8.36 -4.01 -4.13
C GLY A 161 -7.81 -2.72 -3.62
N GLY A 162 -7.36 -2.63 -2.42
CA GLY A 162 -7.11 -1.31 -1.94
C GLY A 162 -5.70 -0.91 -1.69
N GLY A 163 -4.97 -1.73 -1.02
CA GLY A 163 -3.67 -1.36 -0.53
C GLY A 163 -2.54 -1.63 -1.53
N LYS A 164 -1.56 -0.76 -1.60
CA LYS A 164 -0.28 -1.10 -2.19
C LYS A 164 0.38 -2.17 -1.34
N LEU A 165 0.84 -3.23 -2.01
CA LEU A 165 1.78 -4.16 -1.39
C LEU A 165 3.05 -3.42 -0.99
N PRO A 166 3.55 -3.58 0.23
CA PRO A 166 4.90 -3.16 0.58
C PRO A 166 5.92 -3.68 -0.45
N PRO A 167 7.02 -2.94 -0.72
CA PRO A 167 7.98 -3.31 -1.77
C PRO A 167 8.50 -4.74 -1.68
N GLN A 168 8.65 -5.29 -0.48
CA GLN A 168 9.10 -6.65 -0.24
C GLN A 168 8.16 -7.72 -0.80
N TYR A 169 6.85 -7.48 -0.87
CA TYR A 169 5.88 -8.41 -1.50
C TYR A 169 6.04 -8.52 -3.02
N ARG A 170 6.90 -7.73 -3.63
CA ARG A 170 7.29 -7.90 -5.03
C ARG A 170 8.16 -9.13 -5.27
N LYS A 171 8.79 -9.67 -4.23
CA LYS A 171 9.45 -10.98 -4.28
C LYS A 171 8.38 -12.07 -4.24
N GLY A 172 8.56 -13.11 -5.05
CA GLY A 172 7.64 -14.25 -5.07
C GLY A 172 7.63 -15.02 -3.75
N SER A 173 8.76 -15.05 -3.06
CA SER A 173 8.96 -15.76 -1.81
C SER A 173 8.44 -15.05 -0.57
N TYR A 174 8.27 -13.73 -0.61
CA TYR A 174 8.00 -12.94 0.60
C TYR A 174 6.76 -13.39 1.39
N PRO A 175 5.64 -13.80 0.78
CA PRO A 175 4.50 -14.29 1.54
C PRO A 175 4.86 -15.43 2.49
N PHE A 176 5.67 -16.38 2.03
CA PHE A 176 6.13 -17.47 2.89
C PHE A 176 7.16 -17.00 3.93
N GLN A 177 8.08 -16.12 3.58
CA GLN A 177 9.03 -15.53 4.52
C GLN A 177 8.32 -14.74 5.63
N ASP A 178 7.17 -14.12 5.34
CA ASP A 178 6.40 -13.38 6.32
C ASP A 178 5.58 -14.29 7.25
N LEU A 179 4.79 -15.22 6.73
CA LEU A 179 3.89 -16.06 7.50
C LEU A 179 4.41 -17.49 7.75
N GLY A 180 5.11 -18.08 6.80
CA GLY A 180 5.58 -19.46 6.88
C GLY A 180 6.61 -19.67 7.98
N VAL A 181 7.49 -18.71 8.17
CA VAL A 181 8.50 -18.75 9.24
C VAL A 181 7.88 -18.90 10.63
N HIS A 182 6.67 -18.36 10.86
CA HIS A 182 5.95 -18.55 12.11
C HIS A 182 5.52 -20.02 12.31
N GLY A 183 5.03 -20.65 11.24
CA GLY A 183 4.65 -22.07 11.29
C GLY A 183 5.85 -23.00 11.52
N LEU A 184 6.98 -22.71 10.87
CA LEU A 184 8.24 -23.45 11.08
C LEU A 184 8.71 -23.33 12.54
N ALA A 185 8.72 -22.12 13.10
CA ALA A 185 9.12 -21.89 14.50
C ALA A 185 8.18 -22.58 15.51
N ILE A 186 6.88 -22.65 15.24
CA ILE A 186 5.92 -23.40 16.06
C ILE A 186 6.17 -24.90 15.91
N ALA A 187 6.42 -25.41 14.70
CA ALA A 187 6.75 -26.82 14.47
C ALA A 187 7.98 -27.24 15.29
N GLU A 188 9.06 -26.46 15.26
CA GLU A 188 10.25 -26.72 16.10
C GLU A 188 9.92 -26.75 17.60
N ALA A 189 9.05 -25.88 18.09
CA ALA A 189 8.70 -25.83 19.50
C ALA A 189 8.03 -27.12 20.02
N PHE A 190 7.24 -27.78 19.18
CA PHE A 190 6.52 -29.02 19.52
C PHE A 190 7.28 -30.29 19.10
N LEU A 191 7.93 -30.27 17.94
CA LEU A 191 8.45 -31.46 17.28
C LEU A 191 9.99 -31.53 17.21
N GLY A 192 10.69 -30.52 17.74
CA GLY A 192 12.14 -30.42 17.62
C GLY A 192 12.62 -29.83 16.29
N PRO A 193 13.93 -29.77 16.08
CA PRO A 193 14.53 -29.15 14.90
C PRO A 193 13.92 -29.59 13.59
N VAL A 194 13.75 -28.65 12.67
CA VAL A 194 13.33 -28.91 11.28
C VAL A 194 14.48 -29.57 10.53
N ASN A 195 14.22 -30.73 9.92
CA ASN A 195 15.19 -31.47 9.11
C ASN A 195 15.00 -31.20 7.62
N GLU A 196 13.75 -31.24 7.14
CA GLU A 196 13.42 -31.10 5.74
C GLU A 196 12.06 -30.41 5.55
N THR A 197 11.91 -29.67 4.44
CA THR A 197 10.66 -29.01 4.09
C THR A 197 10.34 -29.21 2.62
N GLU A 198 9.09 -29.60 2.35
CA GLU A 198 8.48 -29.55 1.03
C GLU A 198 7.47 -28.43 1.02
N ILE A 199 7.68 -27.42 0.18
CA ILE A 199 6.84 -26.22 0.15
C ILE A 199 6.30 -26.02 -1.27
N ASP A 200 4.99 -25.92 -1.39
CA ASP A 200 4.29 -25.59 -2.62
C ASP A 200 3.53 -24.28 -2.51
N PHE A 201 3.34 -23.63 -3.65
CA PHE A 201 2.67 -22.35 -3.74
C PHE A 201 1.88 -22.24 -5.04
N ARG A 202 0.77 -21.50 -4.97
CA ARG A 202 -0.07 -21.22 -6.14
C ARG A 202 -0.60 -19.79 -6.10
N SER A 203 -1.02 -19.32 -7.27
CA SER A 203 -1.81 -18.11 -7.42
C SER A 203 -3.27 -18.48 -7.64
N THR A 204 -4.19 -17.88 -6.87
CA THR A 204 -5.63 -18.01 -7.14
C THR A 204 -6.09 -17.00 -8.19
N GLY A 205 -5.28 -15.96 -8.48
CA GLY A 205 -5.65 -14.88 -9.38
C GLY A 205 -6.70 -13.91 -8.84
N LEU A 206 -7.08 -14.05 -7.57
CA LEU A 206 -8.06 -13.15 -6.92
C LEU A 206 -7.51 -11.73 -6.77
N ASP A 207 -6.21 -11.59 -6.58
CA ASP A 207 -5.54 -10.30 -6.63
C ASP A 207 -4.26 -10.36 -7.47
N SER A 208 -4.19 -9.49 -8.49
CA SER A 208 -3.03 -9.42 -9.39
C SER A 208 -1.76 -8.85 -8.76
N ASN A 209 -1.84 -8.27 -7.56
CA ASN A 209 -0.68 -7.69 -6.89
C ASN A 209 0.09 -8.70 -6.04
N LEU A 210 -0.56 -9.76 -5.57
CA LEU A 210 0.05 -10.85 -4.82
C LEU A 210 0.08 -12.10 -5.69
N LEU A 211 1.23 -12.41 -6.26
CA LEU A 211 1.34 -13.48 -7.26
C LEU A 211 1.08 -14.86 -6.66
N PHE A 212 1.68 -15.15 -5.50
CA PHE A 212 1.49 -16.43 -4.81
C PHE A 212 0.81 -16.16 -3.47
N ASP A 213 -0.50 -16.39 -3.43
CA ASP A 213 -1.40 -16.05 -2.33
C ASP A 213 -1.88 -17.26 -1.52
N GLU A 214 -1.51 -18.47 -1.94
CA GLU A 214 -1.76 -19.72 -1.24
C GLU A 214 -0.47 -20.55 -1.14
N TRP A 215 -0.15 -21.02 0.08
CA TRP A 215 1.04 -21.79 0.35
C TRP A 215 0.72 -23.00 1.23
N THR A 216 1.32 -24.12 0.91
CA THR A 216 1.29 -25.33 1.74
C THR A 216 2.71 -25.81 1.99
N ALA A 217 2.98 -26.32 3.19
CA ALA A 217 4.25 -26.91 3.51
C ALA A 217 4.08 -28.21 4.31
N LYS A 218 4.87 -29.20 3.96
CA LYS A 218 5.11 -30.39 4.74
C LYS A 218 6.49 -30.25 5.37
N VAL A 219 6.57 -30.35 6.69
CA VAL A 219 7.76 -30.07 7.48
C VAL A 219 8.10 -31.29 8.29
N ASN A 220 9.20 -31.95 7.96
CA ASN A 220 9.73 -33.09 8.70
C ASN A 220 10.64 -32.53 9.83
N CYS A 221 10.23 -32.79 11.07
CA CYS A 221 10.99 -32.44 12.27
C CYS A 221 11.57 -33.70 12.91
N GLU A 222 12.46 -33.50 13.90
CA GLU A 222 13.11 -34.60 14.62
C GLU A 222 12.11 -35.62 15.21
N ARG A 223 10.96 -35.16 15.73
CA ARG A 223 9.99 -35.99 16.45
C ARG A 223 8.62 -36.10 15.77
N GLY A 224 8.50 -35.76 14.52
CA GLY A 224 7.23 -35.86 13.80
C GLY A 224 7.12 -34.91 12.62
N GLU A 225 5.90 -34.80 12.10
CA GLU A 225 5.60 -34.02 10.89
C GLU A 225 4.67 -32.85 11.21
N ALA A 226 4.96 -31.67 10.64
CA ALA A 226 4.02 -30.55 10.65
C ALA A 226 3.53 -30.26 9.23
N ARG A 227 2.25 -29.83 9.14
CA ARG A 227 1.60 -29.38 7.93
C ARG A 227 1.19 -27.92 8.09
N LEU A 228 1.63 -27.08 7.16
CA LEU A 228 1.34 -25.65 7.18
C LEU A 228 0.40 -25.32 6.02
N TYR A 229 -0.61 -24.50 6.29
CA TYR A 229 -1.45 -23.89 5.27
C TYR A 229 -1.54 -22.38 5.52
N LEU A 230 -1.12 -21.60 4.53
CA LEU A 230 -1.08 -20.14 4.59
C LEU A 230 -1.90 -19.57 3.45
N SER A 231 -2.78 -18.61 3.74
CA SER A 231 -3.67 -18.02 2.76
C SER A 231 -3.84 -16.52 2.96
N TRP A 232 -3.87 -15.78 1.88
CA TRP A 232 -4.27 -14.36 1.87
C TRP A 232 -5.73 -14.17 1.47
N ASN A 233 -6.45 -15.25 1.17
CA ASN A 233 -7.83 -15.24 0.67
C ASN A 233 -8.86 -15.72 1.69
N VAL A 234 -8.45 -16.58 2.63
CA VAL A 234 -9.37 -17.16 3.61
C VAL A 234 -9.85 -16.13 4.62
N ARG A 235 -11.17 -16.01 4.78
CA ARG A 235 -11.86 -15.14 5.73
C ARG A 235 -12.88 -15.94 6.55
N PRO A 236 -13.10 -15.59 7.84
CA PRO A 236 -12.34 -14.62 8.64
C PRO A 236 -10.87 -15.05 8.81
N ILE A 237 -10.00 -14.08 9.11
CA ILE A 237 -8.57 -14.40 9.34
C ILE A 237 -8.41 -15.40 10.49
N ARG A 238 -7.44 -16.31 10.34
CA ARG A 238 -7.17 -17.39 11.30
C ARG A 238 -5.70 -17.46 11.67
N SER A 239 -5.42 -17.92 12.89
CA SER A 239 -4.08 -18.33 13.34
C SER A 239 -4.28 -19.48 14.33
N GLN A 240 -4.28 -20.71 13.84
CA GLN A 240 -4.64 -21.90 14.59
C GLN A 240 -3.57 -22.97 14.50
N VAL A 241 -3.32 -23.65 15.63
CA VAL A 241 -2.42 -24.78 15.73
C VAL A 241 -3.21 -25.97 16.26
N ILE A 242 -3.15 -27.10 15.58
CA ILE A 242 -3.74 -28.37 16.03
C ILE A 242 -2.59 -29.35 16.24
N VAL A 243 -2.42 -29.82 17.47
CA VAL A 243 -1.36 -30.76 17.83
C VAL A 243 -1.96 -32.12 18.11
N HIS A 244 -1.51 -33.13 17.39
CA HIS A 244 -1.98 -34.50 17.48
C HIS A 244 -1.03 -35.34 18.34
N GLY A 245 -1.53 -35.91 19.42
CA GLY A 245 -0.80 -36.80 20.29
C GLY A 245 -1.46 -38.16 20.41
N THR A 246 -0.71 -39.13 20.93
CA THR A 246 -1.15 -40.53 21.10
C THR A 246 -2.35 -40.70 22.07
N ARG A 247 -2.60 -39.72 22.93
CA ARG A 247 -3.66 -39.74 23.97
C ARG A 247 -4.61 -38.56 23.93
N GLY A 248 -4.46 -37.67 22.93
CA GLY A 248 -5.32 -36.51 22.79
C GLY A 248 -4.92 -35.60 21.64
N VAL A 249 -5.81 -34.66 21.36
CA VAL A 249 -5.62 -33.57 20.39
C VAL A 249 -5.75 -32.24 21.09
N MET A 250 -4.85 -31.34 20.82
CA MET A 250 -4.86 -29.96 21.36
C MET A 250 -5.10 -28.97 20.24
N GLN A 251 -6.01 -28.03 20.48
CA GLN A 251 -6.33 -26.94 19.55
C GLN A 251 -5.99 -25.61 20.21
N ILE A 252 -5.14 -24.83 19.55
CA ILE A 252 -4.72 -23.49 20.00
C ILE A 252 -5.22 -22.48 18.99
N ASP A 253 -5.91 -21.44 19.46
CA ASP A 253 -6.28 -20.28 18.68
C ASP A 253 -5.52 -19.06 19.18
N CYS A 254 -4.59 -18.57 18.36
CA CYS A 254 -3.72 -17.44 18.72
C CYS A 254 -4.46 -16.09 18.70
N PHE A 255 -5.58 -15.95 17.98
CA PHE A 255 -6.37 -14.73 18.02
C PHE A 255 -7.26 -14.66 19.24
N LEU A 256 -7.96 -15.74 19.54
CA LEU A 256 -8.83 -15.84 20.72
C LEU A 256 -8.04 -16.09 22.01
N GLN A 257 -6.75 -16.41 21.89
CA GLN A 257 -5.86 -16.77 23.01
C GLN A 257 -6.48 -17.91 23.85
N THR A 258 -6.87 -18.98 23.15
CA THR A 258 -7.48 -20.16 23.78
C THR A 258 -6.71 -21.44 23.43
N CYS A 259 -6.67 -22.39 24.37
CA CYS A 259 -6.05 -23.68 24.19
C CYS A 259 -6.97 -24.77 24.78
N TYR A 260 -7.48 -25.65 23.93
CA TYR A 260 -8.41 -26.71 24.28
C TYR A 260 -7.77 -28.06 24.02
N VAL A 261 -7.97 -28.99 24.97
CA VAL A 261 -7.45 -30.37 24.87
C VAL A 261 -8.59 -31.35 24.90
N THR A 262 -8.68 -32.18 23.86
CA THR A 262 -9.55 -33.36 23.82
C THR A 262 -8.71 -34.59 24.14
N LYS A 263 -8.94 -35.19 25.30
CA LYS A 263 -8.21 -36.36 25.81
C LYS A 263 -8.98 -37.63 25.63
N LEU A 264 -8.27 -38.74 25.50
CA LEU A 264 -8.87 -40.06 25.67
C LEU A 264 -9.21 -40.27 27.13
N LEU A 265 -10.48 -40.50 27.42
CA LEU A 265 -11.01 -40.80 28.74
C LEU A 265 -11.40 -42.29 28.85
N PRO A 266 -11.36 -42.89 30.06
CA PRO A 266 -11.88 -44.24 30.27
C PRO A 266 -13.37 -44.30 29.92
N GLY A 267 -13.81 -45.40 29.32
CA GLY A 267 -15.23 -45.63 29.00
C GLY A 267 -15.50 -45.87 27.50
N PRO A 268 -16.74 -45.79 27.07
CA PRO A 268 -17.13 -45.98 25.67
C PRO A 268 -16.45 -45.00 24.72
N LYS A 269 -16.12 -45.42 23.50
CA LYS A 269 -15.37 -44.61 22.52
C LYS A 269 -15.96 -43.22 22.26
N PHE A 270 -17.29 -43.08 22.29
CA PHE A 270 -17.99 -41.81 22.07
C PHE A 270 -17.95 -40.86 23.25
N ALA A 271 -17.70 -41.37 24.48
CA ALA A 271 -17.78 -40.57 25.73
C ALA A 271 -16.68 -39.46 25.74
N SER A 272 -15.46 -39.81 25.35
CA SER A 272 -14.34 -38.86 25.32
C SER A 272 -14.61 -37.62 24.45
N PRO A 273 -14.99 -37.73 23.17
CA PRO A 273 -15.31 -36.56 22.33
C PRO A 273 -16.44 -35.72 22.91
N VAL A 274 -17.54 -36.34 23.38
CA VAL A 274 -18.72 -35.63 23.91
C VAL A 274 -18.37 -34.84 25.17
N ILE A 275 -17.76 -35.50 26.16
CA ILE A 275 -17.40 -34.87 27.45
C ILE A 275 -16.40 -33.74 27.22
N CYS A 276 -15.37 -33.97 26.38
CA CYS A 276 -14.40 -32.97 26.09
C CYS A 276 -14.99 -31.79 25.28
N ALA A 277 -15.91 -32.04 24.35
CA ALA A 277 -16.60 -30.99 23.62
C ALA A 277 -17.44 -30.11 24.53
N MET A 278 -18.22 -30.70 25.45
CA MET A 278 -19.02 -29.94 26.44
C MET A 278 -18.10 -29.10 27.34
N ARG A 279 -17.03 -29.71 27.85
CA ARG A 279 -16.07 -29.01 28.70
C ARG A 279 -15.38 -27.84 27.94
N ASN A 280 -14.98 -28.06 26.70
CA ASN A 280 -14.31 -27.04 25.87
C ASN A 280 -15.32 -25.92 25.54
N ALA A 281 -16.59 -26.22 25.28
CA ALA A 281 -17.63 -25.23 25.08
C ALA A 281 -17.86 -24.36 26.35
N ALA A 282 -17.95 -24.98 27.52
CA ALA A 282 -18.05 -24.27 28.80
C ALA A 282 -16.80 -23.38 29.03
N ALA A 283 -15.62 -23.88 28.76
CA ALA A 283 -14.38 -23.10 28.85
C ALA A 283 -14.38 -21.91 27.87
N SER A 284 -14.90 -22.09 26.65
CA SER A 284 -15.00 -21.01 25.66
C SER A 284 -15.92 -19.89 26.12
N LEU A 285 -17.08 -20.23 26.72
CA LEU A 285 -18.03 -19.26 27.24
C LEU A 285 -17.43 -18.34 28.34
N TYR A 286 -16.41 -18.80 29.04
CA TYR A 286 -15.70 -18.02 30.04
C TYR A 286 -14.44 -17.35 29.49
N GLN A 287 -13.58 -18.11 28.81
CA GLN A 287 -12.24 -17.62 28.40
C GLN A 287 -12.32 -16.54 27.31
N VAL A 288 -13.20 -16.70 26.34
CA VAL A 288 -13.29 -15.75 25.22
C VAL A 288 -13.73 -14.36 25.70
N PRO A 289 -14.85 -14.19 26.46
CA PRO A 289 -15.23 -12.88 26.99
C PRO A 289 -14.15 -12.28 27.92
N LEU A 290 -13.49 -13.10 28.73
CA LEU A 290 -12.43 -12.64 29.62
C LEU A 290 -11.22 -12.13 28.82
N ASN A 291 -10.81 -12.83 27.75
CA ASN A 291 -9.70 -12.40 26.89
C ASN A 291 -10.06 -11.13 26.09
N VAL A 292 -11.31 -11.00 25.63
CA VAL A 292 -11.80 -9.76 25.02
C VAL A 292 -11.72 -8.59 26.02
N LEU A 293 -12.17 -8.81 27.27
CA LEU A 293 -12.08 -7.78 28.32
C LEU A 293 -10.62 -7.41 28.61
N ARG A 294 -9.72 -8.39 28.70
CA ARG A 294 -8.28 -8.16 28.90
C ARG A 294 -7.68 -7.37 27.75
N PHE A 295 -8.11 -7.65 26.51
CA PHE A 295 -7.66 -6.91 25.32
C PHE A 295 -8.15 -5.46 25.35
N ILE A 296 -9.43 -5.23 25.61
CA ILE A 296 -10.03 -3.88 25.72
C ILE A 296 -9.35 -3.08 26.85
N THR A 297 -9.08 -3.71 27.99
CA THR A 297 -8.39 -3.07 29.13
C THR A 297 -6.87 -3.00 28.97
N LYS A 298 -6.33 -3.36 27.80
CA LYS A 298 -4.89 -3.38 27.48
C LYS A 298 -4.04 -4.29 28.39
N ARG A 299 -4.67 -5.21 29.14
CA ARG A 299 -3.96 -6.24 29.91
C ARG A 299 -3.45 -7.39 29.04
N LEU A 300 -4.08 -7.60 27.87
CA LEU A 300 -3.61 -8.49 26.82
C LEU A 300 -3.13 -7.62 25.67
N PRO A 301 -1.82 -7.60 25.34
CA PRO A 301 -1.30 -6.82 24.23
C PRO A 301 -1.72 -7.41 22.88
N GLY A 302 -1.80 -6.57 21.84
CA GLY A 302 -2.18 -7.00 20.49
C GLY A 302 -1.16 -7.94 19.81
N ALA A 303 0.05 -8.07 20.36
CA ALA A 303 1.09 -9.01 19.92
C ALA A 303 1.79 -9.62 21.14
N PRO A 304 1.13 -10.54 21.86
CA PRO A 304 1.64 -11.06 23.14
C PRO A 304 3.03 -11.70 23.00
N GLY A 305 3.27 -12.42 21.91
CA GLY A 305 4.54 -13.10 21.70
C GLY A 305 5.73 -12.14 21.46
N ILE A 306 5.50 -10.95 20.88
CA ILE A 306 6.56 -9.92 20.81
C ILE A 306 6.93 -9.46 22.22
N HIS A 307 5.93 -9.17 23.06
CA HIS A 307 6.17 -8.75 24.44
C HIS A 307 6.92 -9.82 25.23
N GLN A 308 6.55 -11.09 25.07
CA GLN A 308 7.19 -12.20 25.76
C GLN A 308 8.64 -12.38 25.29
N ASN A 309 8.87 -12.34 23.96
CA ASN A 309 10.22 -12.45 23.39
C ASN A 309 11.17 -11.36 23.94
N ILE A 310 10.70 -10.12 23.93
CA ILE A 310 11.49 -8.97 24.42
C ILE A 310 11.78 -9.14 25.93
N ARG A 311 10.79 -9.54 26.72
CA ARG A 311 10.99 -9.76 28.17
C ARG A 311 12.04 -10.84 28.44
N GLU A 312 11.94 -11.96 27.75
CA GLU A 312 12.90 -13.08 27.93
C GLU A 312 14.28 -12.73 27.38
N PHE A 313 14.36 -11.95 26.30
CA PHE A 313 15.63 -11.48 25.76
C PHE A 313 16.40 -10.61 26.77
N TYR A 314 15.74 -9.64 27.40
CA TYR A 314 16.40 -8.82 28.42
C TYR A 314 16.71 -9.59 29.68
N ALA A 315 15.89 -10.52 30.10
CA ALA A 315 16.18 -11.41 31.20
C ALA A 315 17.43 -12.29 30.91
N ALA A 316 17.57 -12.78 29.68
CA ALA A 316 18.75 -13.52 29.24
C ALA A 316 20.00 -12.64 29.22
N LEU A 317 19.91 -11.39 28.76
CA LEU A 317 21.06 -10.44 28.83
C LEU A 317 21.50 -10.16 30.26
N GLU A 318 20.57 -9.95 31.18
CA GLU A 318 20.84 -9.69 32.60
C GLU A 318 21.54 -10.88 33.27
N GLN A 319 21.24 -12.11 32.85
CA GLN A 319 21.75 -13.35 33.41
C GLN A 319 22.95 -13.91 32.65
N GLY A 320 23.37 -13.33 31.53
CA GLY A 320 24.36 -13.90 30.64
C GLY A 320 23.95 -15.26 30.04
N ALA A 321 22.65 -15.51 29.94
CA ALA A 321 22.08 -16.75 29.44
C ALA A 321 21.83 -16.68 27.90
N PRO A 322 21.68 -17.84 27.24
CA PRO A 322 21.28 -17.89 25.84
C PRO A 322 19.91 -17.17 25.60
N THR A 323 19.79 -16.54 24.47
CA THR A 323 18.52 -15.85 24.05
C THR A 323 17.39 -16.86 23.87
N PRO A 324 16.11 -16.44 24.07
CA PRO A 324 14.95 -17.34 23.97
C PRO A 324 14.78 -17.94 22.56
N VAL A 325 15.27 -17.27 21.55
CA VAL A 325 15.48 -17.79 20.20
C VAL A 325 16.89 -17.46 19.79
N THR A 326 17.70 -18.50 19.60
CA THR A 326 19.11 -18.32 19.28
C THR A 326 19.32 -17.96 17.79
N PRO A 327 20.46 -17.35 17.43
CA PRO A 327 20.79 -17.10 16.04
C PRO A 327 20.86 -18.37 15.19
N GLU A 328 21.31 -19.50 15.78
CA GLU A 328 21.37 -20.80 15.10
C GLU A 328 19.99 -21.36 14.81
N GLU A 329 19.01 -21.16 15.68
CA GLU A 329 17.61 -21.45 15.39
C GLU A 329 17.10 -20.58 14.25
N GLY A 330 17.42 -19.28 14.25
CA GLY A 330 17.12 -18.36 13.17
C GLY A 330 17.69 -18.82 11.83
N LEU A 331 18.96 -19.24 11.81
CA LEU A 331 19.63 -19.80 10.64
C LEU A 331 18.92 -21.07 10.13
N ARG A 332 18.57 -22.03 11.02
CA ARG A 332 17.85 -23.24 10.62
C ARG A 332 16.52 -22.93 9.93
N LEU A 333 15.74 -22.01 10.50
CA LEU A 333 14.43 -21.63 9.94
C LEU A 333 14.57 -20.94 8.57
N VAL A 334 15.58 -20.07 8.41
CA VAL A 334 15.88 -19.44 7.11
C VAL A 334 16.35 -20.49 6.10
N SER A 335 17.19 -21.45 6.53
CA SER A 335 17.68 -22.53 5.68
C SER A 335 16.55 -23.46 5.24
N ALA A 336 15.62 -23.80 6.13
CA ALA A 336 14.48 -24.66 5.86
C ALA A 336 13.56 -24.12 4.74
N MET A 337 13.47 -22.80 4.58
CA MET A 337 12.62 -22.21 3.54
C MET A 337 13.40 -21.75 2.28
N ALA A 338 14.73 -21.80 2.29
CA ALA A 338 15.55 -21.20 1.23
C ALA A 338 15.29 -21.80 -0.16
N SER A 339 15.17 -23.11 -0.27
CA SER A 339 14.92 -23.80 -1.54
C SER A 339 13.60 -23.37 -2.19
N ALA A 340 12.52 -23.37 -1.41
CA ALA A 340 11.20 -22.98 -1.90
C ALA A 340 11.11 -21.48 -2.18
N CYS A 341 11.74 -20.65 -1.36
CA CYS A 341 11.83 -19.21 -1.61
C CYS A 341 12.54 -18.93 -2.94
N ASN A 342 13.67 -19.59 -3.19
CA ASN A 342 14.36 -19.48 -4.47
C ASN A 342 13.51 -19.97 -5.66
N LYS A 343 12.75 -21.08 -5.50
CA LYS A 343 11.83 -21.58 -6.53
C LYS A 343 10.74 -20.56 -6.85
N ALA A 344 10.14 -19.94 -5.82
CA ALA A 344 9.10 -18.93 -5.99
C ALA A 344 9.62 -17.65 -6.68
N ASP A 345 10.79 -17.17 -6.27
CA ASP A 345 11.42 -15.99 -6.88
C ASP A 345 11.78 -16.24 -8.34
N ARG A 346 12.40 -17.39 -8.67
CA ARG A 346 12.68 -17.80 -10.06
C ARG A 346 11.40 -17.92 -10.89
N ARG A 347 10.33 -18.48 -10.33
CA ARG A 347 9.05 -18.59 -11.02
C ARG A 347 8.44 -17.23 -11.30
N ARG A 348 8.47 -16.34 -10.33
CA ARG A 348 8.01 -14.94 -10.48
C ARG A 348 8.82 -14.22 -11.55
N ASP A 349 10.16 -14.35 -11.54
CA ASP A 349 11.04 -13.70 -12.51
C ASP A 349 10.84 -14.26 -13.93
N ALA A 350 10.60 -15.57 -14.06
CA ALA A 350 10.26 -16.19 -15.33
C ALA A 350 8.91 -15.66 -15.88
N LEU A 351 7.89 -15.54 -15.03
CA LEU A 351 6.60 -14.95 -15.41
C LEU A 351 6.74 -13.49 -15.81
N ARG A 352 7.54 -12.71 -15.06
CA ARG A 352 7.86 -11.32 -15.40
C ARG A 352 8.56 -11.23 -16.76
N LYS A 353 9.63 -12.02 -16.99
CA LYS A 353 10.33 -12.06 -18.26
C LYS A 353 9.41 -12.48 -19.41
N ALA A 354 8.48 -13.42 -19.18
CA ALA A 354 7.49 -13.81 -20.19
C ALA A 354 6.52 -12.67 -20.53
N GLN A 355 6.14 -11.84 -19.56
CA GLN A 355 5.33 -10.64 -19.79
C GLN A 355 6.10 -9.55 -20.52
N LEU A 356 7.42 -9.47 -20.32
CA LEU A 356 8.31 -8.48 -20.94
C LEU A 356 8.89 -8.93 -22.28
N LYS A 357 8.38 -10.00 -22.92
CA LYS A 357 8.79 -10.39 -24.27
C LYS A 357 8.48 -9.27 -25.28
N PRO A 358 9.28 -9.16 -26.36
CA PRO A 358 8.98 -8.24 -27.45
C PRO A 358 7.54 -8.40 -27.93
N ARG A 359 6.82 -7.30 -28.04
CA ARG A 359 5.41 -7.25 -28.40
C ARG A 359 5.24 -6.96 -29.90
N PRO A 360 4.12 -7.37 -30.51
CA PRO A 360 3.79 -6.94 -31.88
C PRO A 360 3.83 -5.42 -31.99
N LEU A 361 4.14 -4.92 -33.18
CA LEU A 361 4.07 -3.48 -33.44
C LEU A 361 2.64 -2.99 -33.21
N ALA A 362 2.54 -1.84 -32.53
CA ALA A 362 1.30 -1.13 -32.32
C ALA A 362 1.45 0.31 -32.83
N ASP A 363 0.37 0.89 -33.34
CA ASP A 363 0.40 2.27 -33.84
C ASP A 363 0.55 3.25 -32.68
N VAL A 364 -0.17 2.96 -31.60
CA VAL A 364 -0.22 3.84 -30.42
C VAL A 364 -0.12 3.09 -29.10
N LEU A 365 0.46 3.76 -28.12
CA LEU A 365 0.42 3.38 -26.72
C LEU A 365 -0.50 4.32 -25.95
N VAL A 366 -1.38 3.78 -25.12
CA VAL A 366 -2.13 4.53 -24.10
C VAL A 366 -1.69 4.07 -22.70
N THR A 367 -1.00 4.94 -21.96
CA THR A 367 -0.74 4.68 -20.54
C THR A 367 -1.93 5.10 -19.69
N GLY A 368 -2.17 4.41 -18.56
CA GLY A 368 -3.38 4.68 -17.76
C GLY A 368 -4.66 4.26 -18.45
N ALA A 369 -4.59 3.33 -19.39
CA ALA A 369 -5.70 2.84 -20.21
C ALA A 369 -6.87 2.22 -19.40
N GLY A 370 -6.64 1.78 -18.16
CA GLY A 370 -7.68 1.33 -17.24
C GLY A 370 -8.40 2.45 -16.48
N GLY A 371 -7.98 3.71 -16.65
CA GLY A 371 -8.64 4.88 -16.05
C GLY A 371 -9.81 5.39 -16.89
N PHE A 372 -10.54 6.37 -16.34
CA PHE A 372 -11.72 6.95 -17.00
C PHE A 372 -11.43 7.48 -18.40
N LEU A 373 -10.51 8.45 -18.51
CA LEU A 373 -10.11 9.04 -19.81
C LEU A 373 -9.38 8.01 -20.69
N GLY A 374 -8.46 7.24 -20.11
CA GLY A 374 -7.67 6.26 -20.88
C GLY A 374 -8.53 5.17 -21.51
N SER A 375 -9.56 4.67 -20.81
CA SER A 375 -10.46 3.66 -21.36
C SER A 375 -11.40 4.22 -22.45
N ALA A 376 -11.80 5.48 -22.35
CA ALA A 376 -12.57 6.17 -23.40
C ALA A 376 -11.71 6.35 -24.67
N LEU A 377 -10.46 6.77 -24.50
CA LEU A 377 -9.50 6.90 -25.61
C LEU A 377 -9.24 5.55 -26.30
N VAL A 378 -9.00 4.49 -25.53
CA VAL A 378 -8.76 3.14 -26.10
C VAL A 378 -9.95 2.68 -26.91
N ARG A 379 -11.20 2.82 -26.39
CA ARG A 379 -12.41 2.46 -27.15
C ARG A 379 -12.52 3.22 -28.47
N ARG A 380 -12.25 4.52 -28.46
CA ARG A 380 -12.32 5.35 -29.66
C ARG A 380 -11.26 4.95 -30.69
N LEU A 381 -10.00 4.73 -30.28
CA LEU A 381 -8.92 4.28 -31.16
C LEU A 381 -9.24 2.92 -31.81
N VAL A 382 -9.79 1.98 -31.04
CA VAL A 382 -10.22 0.67 -31.57
C VAL A 382 -11.33 0.81 -32.60
N GLN A 383 -12.33 1.68 -32.33
CA GLN A 383 -13.40 1.97 -33.28
C GLN A 383 -12.89 2.59 -34.61
N GLU A 384 -11.77 3.31 -34.56
CA GLU A 384 -11.08 3.87 -35.73
C GLU A 384 -10.10 2.88 -36.40
N GLY A 385 -10.05 1.63 -35.92
CA GLY A 385 -9.19 0.59 -36.51
C GLY A 385 -7.70 0.69 -36.16
N VAL A 386 -7.34 1.50 -35.17
CA VAL A 386 -5.96 1.73 -34.75
C VAL A 386 -5.48 0.55 -33.88
N LYS A 387 -4.25 0.07 -34.12
CA LYS A 387 -3.61 -0.97 -33.27
C LYS A 387 -3.12 -0.36 -31.96
N VAL A 388 -3.81 -0.68 -30.87
CA VAL A 388 -3.57 -0.06 -29.57
C VAL A 388 -2.83 -0.99 -28.63
N ARG A 389 -1.73 -0.52 -28.06
CA ARG A 389 -1.17 -1.08 -26.83
C ARG A 389 -1.67 -0.29 -25.63
N ALA A 390 -2.16 -0.99 -24.61
CA ALA A 390 -2.78 -0.41 -23.43
C ALA A 390 -1.99 -0.73 -22.17
N GLY A 391 -1.30 0.27 -21.61
CA GLY A 391 -0.61 0.17 -20.34
C GLY A 391 -1.59 0.31 -19.17
N VAL A 392 -1.77 -0.75 -18.37
CA VAL A 392 -2.73 -0.81 -17.27
C VAL A 392 -2.06 -1.28 -15.99
N ARG A 393 -2.57 -0.89 -14.82
CA ARG A 393 -2.10 -1.47 -13.54
C ARG A 393 -2.65 -2.88 -13.31
N ARG A 394 -3.85 -3.17 -13.83
CA ARG A 394 -4.54 -4.46 -13.76
C ARG A 394 -5.23 -4.70 -15.08
N LEU A 395 -5.21 -5.94 -15.53
CA LEU A 395 -5.99 -6.31 -16.72
C LEU A 395 -7.48 -6.04 -16.47
N PRO A 396 -8.21 -5.50 -17.45
CA PRO A 396 -9.65 -5.33 -17.33
C PRO A 396 -10.34 -6.71 -17.25
N ARG A 397 -11.47 -6.77 -16.56
CA ARG A 397 -12.28 -8.00 -16.48
C ARG A 397 -12.76 -8.43 -17.87
N GLU A 398 -13.11 -7.47 -18.69
CA GLU A 398 -13.57 -7.65 -20.08
C GLU A 398 -12.62 -6.87 -20.99
N PRO A 399 -11.54 -7.51 -21.49
CA PRO A 399 -10.61 -6.86 -22.39
C PRO A 399 -11.27 -6.64 -23.76
N LEU A 400 -11.03 -5.47 -24.35
CA LEU A 400 -11.45 -5.19 -25.71
C LEU A 400 -10.67 -6.03 -26.71
N ALA A 401 -11.35 -6.62 -27.68
CA ALA A 401 -10.71 -7.38 -28.75
C ALA A 401 -9.74 -6.50 -29.56
N GLY A 402 -8.61 -7.05 -29.95
CA GLY A 402 -7.62 -6.32 -30.76
C GLY A 402 -6.72 -5.36 -29.96
N VAL A 403 -6.85 -5.25 -28.66
CA VAL A 403 -6.00 -4.41 -27.81
C VAL A 403 -4.91 -5.25 -27.13
N ASP A 404 -3.64 -4.82 -27.28
CA ASP A 404 -2.50 -5.43 -26.58
C ASP A 404 -2.36 -4.85 -25.16
N TYR A 405 -3.04 -5.49 -24.19
CA TYR A 405 -2.97 -5.09 -22.78
C TYR A 405 -1.68 -5.59 -22.12
N LEU A 406 -0.96 -4.68 -21.47
CA LEU A 406 0.19 -4.98 -20.65
C LEU A 406 -0.01 -4.45 -19.23
N ALA A 407 -0.06 -5.37 -18.25
CA ALA A 407 -0.22 -5.01 -16.85
C ALA A 407 1.12 -4.73 -16.17
N GLY A 408 1.25 -3.62 -15.47
CA GLY A 408 2.46 -3.23 -14.73
C GLY A 408 2.38 -1.86 -14.09
N ASP A 409 3.51 -1.42 -13.55
CA ASP A 409 3.66 -0.15 -12.83
C ASP A 409 4.55 0.80 -13.64
N LEU A 410 4.07 1.98 -13.97
CA LEU A 410 4.86 3.02 -14.65
C LEU A 410 6.13 3.41 -13.88
N GLY A 411 6.16 3.22 -12.55
CA GLY A 411 7.38 3.39 -11.76
C GLY A 411 8.44 2.29 -11.96
N ASP A 412 8.21 1.32 -12.85
CA ASP A 412 9.17 0.29 -13.25
C ASP A 412 9.73 0.60 -14.65
N PRO A 413 11.01 0.98 -14.78
CA PRO A 413 11.58 1.38 -16.05
C PRO A 413 11.61 0.24 -17.08
N GLU A 414 11.85 -1.01 -16.68
CA GLU A 414 11.84 -2.15 -17.60
C GLU A 414 10.46 -2.41 -18.20
N TYR A 415 9.41 -2.29 -17.36
CA TYR A 415 8.03 -2.38 -17.84
C TYR A 415 7.72 -1.29 -18.85
N VAL A 416 8.11 -0.04 -18.56
CA VAL A 416 7.85 1.10 -19.44
C VAL A 416 8.65 0.99 -20.74
N ASP A 417 9.87 0.49 -20.69
CA ASP A 417 10.69 0.24 -21.86
C ASP A 417 9.98 -0.73 -22.86
N VAL A 418 9.52 -1.86 -22.36
CA VAL A 418 8.75 -2.83 -23.18
C VAL A 418 7.42 -2.24 -23.66
N LEU A 419 6.77 -1.44 -22.80
CA LEU A 419 5.49 -0.82 -23.12
C LEU A 419 5.61 0.14 -24.31
N VAL A 420 6.73 0.90 -24.42
CA VAL A 420 6.99 1.89 -25.46
C VAL A 420 7.63 1.28 -26.71
N THR A 421 8.34 0.14 -26.58
CA THR A 421 9.02 -0.51 -27.71
C THR A 421 8.07 -0.78 -28.88
N GLY A 422 8.40 -0.27 -30.07
CA GLY A 422 7.67 -0.53 -31.31
C GLY A 422 6.33 0.16 -31.43
N VAL A 423 6.15 1.33 -30.79
CA VAL A 423 4.99 2.20 -30.96
C VAL A 423 5.42 3.53 -31.58
N ALA A 424 4.60 4.06 -32.50
CA ALA A 424 4.88 5.35 -33.12
C ALA A 424 4.44 6.53 -32.25
N LYS A 425 3.32 6.41 -31.55
CA LYS A 425 2.74 7.51 -30.77
C LYS A 425 2.37 7.08 -29.35
N VAL A 426 2.56 7.96 -28.38
CA VAL A 426 2.28 7.70 -26.96
C VAL A 426 1.29 8.71 -26.41
N PHE A 427 0.15 8.23 -25.90
CA PHE A 427 -0.77 9.01 -25.08
C PHE A 427 -0.45 8.73 -23.61
N HIS A 428 0.23 9.67 -22.95
CA HIS A 428 0.56 9.54 -21.54
C HIS A 428 -0.55 10.15 -20.67
N VAL A 429 -1.57 9.32 -20.40
CA VAL A 429 -2.76 9.66 -19.57
C VAL A 429 -2.58 9.20 -18.13
N GLY A 430 -1.65 8.28 -17.89
CA GLY A 430 -1.43 7.63 -16.60
C GLY A 430 -0.91 8.59 -15.52
N ALA A 431 -1.63 8.69 -14.41
CA ALA A 431 -1.21 9.39 -13.19
C ALA A 431 -1.85 8.74 -11.96
N ALA A 432 -1.24 8.92 -10.79
CA ALA A 432 -1.84 8.50 -9.53
C ALA A 432 -2.96 9.47 -9.14
N MET A 433 -4.15 8.93 -8.84
CA MET A 433 -5.33 9.71 -8.42
C MET A 433 -5.66 9.52 -6.94
N LYS A 434 -5.14 8.47 -6.30
CA LYS A 434 -5.38 8.10 -4.90
C LYS A 434 -4.14 7.41 -4.33
N GLY A 435 -3.96 7.49 -3.02
CA GLY A 435 -2.86 6.82 -2.32
C GLY A 435 -2.07 7.75 -1.41
N SER A 436 -0.92 7.27 -0.91
CA SER A 436 0.04 8.05 -0.11
C SER A 436 0.86 9.01 -0.99
N ALA A 437 1.62 9.92 -0.39
CA ALA A 437 2.54 10.80 -1.12
C ALA A 437 3.55 9.99 -1.97
N ALA A 438 4.07 8.88 -1.44
CA ALA A 438 4.95 7.98 -2.18
C ALA A 438 4.26 7.35 -3.40
N ASP A 439 2.95 7.13 -3.34
CA ASP A 439 2.15 6.61 -4.44
C ASP A 439 2.01 7.60 -5.57
N PHE A 440 1.77 8.86 -5.22
CA PHE A 440 1.73 9.94 -6.18
C PHE A 440 3.10 10.16 -6.81
N GLN A 441 4.17 10.16 -6.01
CA GLN A 441 5.54 10.30 -6.51
C GLN A 441 5.91 9.17 -7.48
N ARG A 442 5.65 7.91 -7.10
CA ARG A 442 5.94 6.75 -7.94
C ARG A 442 5.11 6.70 -9.21
N GLY A 443 3.78 6.84 -9.09
CA GLY A 443 2.85 6.65 -10.21
C GLY A 443 2.74 7.85 -11.14
N THR A 444 3.16 9.05 -10.70
CA THR A 444 3.10 10.27 -11.52
C THR A 444 4.50 10.75 -11.90
N VAL A 445 5.36 11.08 -10.95
CA VAL A 445 6.67 11.70 -11.25
C VAL A 445 7.65 10.68 -11.84
N ILE A 446 7.91 9.58 -11.10
CA ILE A 446 8.82 8.52 -11.58
C ILE A 446 8.24 7.87 -12.84
N GLY A 447 6.92 7.62 -12.85
CA GLY A 447 6.24 7.06 -14.04
C GLY A 447 6.37 7.94 -15.27
N THR A 448 6.20 9.25 -15.14
CA THR A 448 6.39 10.19 -16.26
C THR A 448 7.85 10.24 -16.71
N ARG A 449 8.81 10.22 -15.78
CA ARG A 449 10.25 10.15 -16.12
C ARG A 449 10.56 8.93 -16.96
N ASN A 450 10.13 7.76 -16.53
CA ASN A 450 10.35 6.50 -17.25
C ASN A 450 9.72 6.53 -18.66
N VAL A 451 8.53 7.13 -18.81
CA VAL A 451 7.88 7.29 -20.12
C VAL A 451 8.67 8.24 -21.01
N ILE A 452 9.14 9.37 -20.50
CA ILE A 452 10.01 10.30 -21.26
C ILE A 452 11.27 9.58 -21.73
N ASP A 453 11.98 8.90 -20.84
CA ASP A 453 13.24 8.22 -21.16
C ASP A 453 13.03 7.11 -22.19
N ALA A 454 11.97 6.32 -22.07
CA ALA A 454 11.64 5.31 -23.06
C ALA A 454 11.20 5.89 -24.40
N CYS A 455 10.42 6.98 -24.42
CA CYS A 455 10.03 7.65 -25.68
C CYS A 455 11.23 8.18 -26.44
N LEU A 456 12.19 8.79 -25.76
CA LEU A 456 13.44 9.26 -26.37
C LEU A 456 14.32 8.11 -26.85
N LYS A 457 14.46 7.05 -26.05
CA LYS A 457 15.23 5.85 -26.40
C LYS A 457 14.69 5.15 -27.64
N HIS A 458 13.38 5.05 -27.78
CA HIS A 458 12.70 4.34 -28.88
C HIS A 458 12.27 5.26 -30.02
N HIS A 459 12.70 6.53 -30.01
CA HIS A 459 12.44 7.53 -31.08
C HIS A 459 10.95 7.65 -31.42
N VAL A 460 10.10 7.77 -30.38
CA VAL A 460 8.65 7.95 -30.54
C VAL A 460 8.36 9.23 -31.31
N GLU A 461 7.54 9.15 -32.35
CA GLU A 461 7.25 10.26 -33.26
C GLU A 461 6.42 11.37 -32.60
N ARG A 462 5.52 11.01 -31.65
CA ARG A 462 4.63 11.95 -30.96
C ARG A 462 4.25 11.46 -29.57
N VAL A 463 4.40 12.35 -28.59
CA VAL A 463 3.88 12.15 -27.24
C VAL A 463 2.75 13.15 -26.98
N VAL A 464 1.60 12.67 -26.52
CA VAL A 464 0.51 13.53 -26.01
C VAL A 464 0.47 13.36 -24.50
N TYR A 465 0.87 14.40 -23.77
CA TYR A 465 0.91 14.37 -22.30
C TYR A 465 -0.31 15.06 -21.69
N VAL A 466 -1.05 14.35 -20.87
CA VAL A 466 -2.18 14.89 -20.14
C VAL A 466 -1.76 15.43 -18.78
N SER A 467 -1.68 16.74 -18.65
CA SER A 467 -1.47 17.46 -17.40
C SER A 467 -2.79 17.74 -16.67
N SER A 468 -2.95 18.88 -16.05
CA SER A 468 -4.17 19.30 -15.34
C SER A 468 -4.17 20.82 -15.11
N LEU A 469 -5.31 21.46 -15.14
CA LEU A 469 -5.44 22.85 -14.70
C LEU A 469 -5.08 23.07 -13.20
N SER A 470 -4.99 21.99 -12.43
CA SER A 470 -4.56 22.08 -11.02
C SER A 470 -3.13 22.60 -10.83
N VAL A 471 -2.30 22.56 -11.88
CA VAL A 471 -0.92 23.07 -11.86
C VAL A 471 -0.85 24.59 -11.93
N LEU A 472 -1.95 25.27 -12.28
CA LEU A 472 -2.02 26.71 -12.38
C LEU A 472 -2.28 27.35 -11.01
N GLU A 473 -1.81 28.58 -10.83
CA GLU A 473 -2.06 29.36 -9.60
C GLU A 473 -3.54 29.74 -9.48
N HIS A 474 -4.20 29.29 -8.41
CA HIS A 474 -5.60 29.58 -8.12
C HIS A 474 -5.82 30.72 -7.14
N ALA A 475 -4.78 31.25 -6.52
CA ALA A 475 -4.88 32.26 -5.46
C ALA A 475 -4.92 33.71 -5.97
N VAL A 476 -4.73 33.93 -7.27
CA VAL A 476 -4.73 35.25 -7.92
C VAL A 476 -6.11 35.87 -8.11
N ARG A 477 -6.14 37.17 -8.46
CA ARG A 477 -7.37 37.93 -8.72
C ARG A 477 -8.13 37.37 -9.93
N HIS A 478 -9.36 36.94 -9.70
CA HIS A 478 -10.18 36.11 -10.60
C HIS A 478 -10.82 36.81 -11.83
N ALA A 479 -10.46 38.04 -12.14
CA ALA A 479 -11.04 38.79 -13.27
C ALA A 479 -10.26 38.65 -14.58
N ALA A 480 -9.07 38.09 -14.56
CA ALA A 480 -8.23 37.97 -15.73
C ALA A 480 -8.54 36.71 -16.58
N THR A 481 -8.29 36.79 -17.87
CA THR A 481 -8.37 35.65 -18.78
C THR A 481 -7.16 34.74 -18.58
N VAL A 482 -7.39 33.46 -18.37
CA VAL A 482 -6.37 32.44 -18.15
C VAL A 482 -5.84 31.94 -19.49
N THR A 483 -4.57 32.22 -19.74
CA THR A 483 -3.84 31.74 -20.91
C THR A 483 -2.91 30.57 -20.53
N GLU A 484 -2.21 30.00 -21.48
CA GLU A 484 -1.19 28.97 -21.26
C GLU A 484 0.02 29.50 -20.48
N GLU A 485 0.28 30.81 -20.53
CA GLU A 485 1.35 31.51 -19.79
C GLU A 485 0.95 31.87 -18.34
N TRP A 486 -0.26 31.48 -17.92
CA TRP A 486 -0.72 31.73 -16.55
C TRP A 486 0.27 31.17 -15.54
N PRO A 487 0.56 31.87 -14.43
CA PRO A 487 1.51 31.41 -13.41
C PRO A 487 1.20 30.01 -12.90
N LEU A 488 2.26 29.24 -12.67
CA LEU A 488 2.16 27.95 -12.04
C LEU A 488 1.94 28.08 -10.54
N GLU A 489 1.31 27.09 -9.91
CA GLU A 489 0.97 27.09 -8.49
C GLU A 489 2.23 27.11 -7.60
N PRO A 490 2.51 28.21 -6.88
CA PRO A 490 3.73 28.36 -6.09
C PRO A 490 3.72 27.54 -4.79
N HIS A 491 2.52 27.14 -4.32
CA HIS A 491 2.32 26.41 -3.07
C HIS A 491 1.58 25.08 -3.31
N ALA A 492 2.05 24.31 -4.30
CA ALA A 492 1.43 23.08 -4.72
C ALA A 492 1.29 22.04 -3.58
N GLU A 493 2.24 22.06 -2.63
CA GLU A 493 2.22 21.21 -1.44
C GLU A 493 1.01 21.49 -0.52
N LEU A 494 0.54 22.73 -0.45
CA LEU A 494 -0.64 23.10 0.33
C LEU A 494 -1.96 22.66 -0.33
N ARG A 495 -1.93 22.38 -1.64
CA ARG A 495 -3.08 21.88 -2.40
C ARG A 495 -3.15 20.35 -2.44
N GLY A 496 -2.09 19.67 -2.02
CA GLY A 496 -2.03 18.23 -1.85
C GLY A 496 -1.17 17.52 -2.90
N ALA A 497 -0.88 16.22 -2.62
CA ALA A 497 0.07 15.42 -3.38
C ALA A 497 -0.25 15.31 -4.88
N TYR A 498 -1.52 15.34 -5.27
CA TYR A 498 -1.91 15.33 -6.69
C TYR A 498 -1.39 16.56 -7.43
N THR A 499 -1.70 17.77 -6.93
CA THR A 499 -1.26 19.03 -7.56
C THR A 499 0.26 19.12 -7.59
N GLN A 500 0.93 18.80 -6.47
CA GLN A 500 2.37 18.83 -6.36
C GLN A 500 3.04 17.92 -7.41
N THR A 501 2.61 16.66 -7.49
CA THR A 501 3.24 15.70 -8.42
C THR A 501 2.89 15.94 -9.88
N LYS A 502 1.68 16.48 -10.18
CA LYS A 502 1.34 16.88 -11.56
C LYS A 502 2.15 18.09 -12.01
N LEU A 503 2.41 19.05 -11.12
CA LEU A 503 3.26 20.20 -11.43
C LEU A 503 4.71 19.76 -11.68
N GLU A 504 5.28 18.93 -10.82
CA GLU A 504 6.64 18.37 -10.98
C GLU A 504 6.76 17.58 -12.27
N ALA A 505 5.79 16.74 -12.59
CA ALA A 505 5.77 15.97 -13.84
C ALA A 505 5.65 16.87 -15.09
N GLU A 506 4.81 17.90 -15.05
CA GLU A 506 4.70 18.85 -16.18
C GLU A 506 5.99 19.61 -16.40
N GLN A 507 6.65 20.08 -15.34
CA GLN A 507 7.94 20.77 -15.44
C GLN A 507 9.01 19.85 -16.08
N MET A 508 9.01 18.56 -15.68
CA MET A 508 9.91 17.56 -16.26
C MET A 508 9.65 17.33 -17.76
N VAL A 509 8.37 17.24 -18.18
CA VAL A 509 8.00 17.10 -19.58
C VAL A 509 8.43 18.34 -20.38
N ARG A 510 8.24 19.56 -19.85
CA ARG A 510 8.68 20.81 -20.47
C ARG A 510 10.21 20.88 -20.63
N SER A 511 10.96 20.46 -19.60
CA SER A 511 12.42 20.39 -19.68
C SER A 511 12.84 19.39 -20.75
N ALA A 512 12.26 18.19 -20.78
CA ALA A 512 12.58 17.17 -21.78
C ALA A 512 12.26 17.63 -23.22
N ALA A 513 11.18 18.38 -23.43
CA ALA A 513 10.86 18.96 -24.72
C ALA A 513 11.93 19.96 -25.18
N ARG A 514 12.36 20.86 -24.29
CA ARG A 514 13.33 21.93 -24.63
C ARG A 514 14.77 21.45 -24.73
N GLU A 515 15.18 20.56 -23.82
CA GLU A 515 16.60 20.21 -23.66
C GLU A 515 16.96 18.89 -24.34
N ARG A 516 15.99 17.99 -24.50
CA ARG A 516 16.22 16.63 -25.02
C ARG A 516 15.44 16.35 -26.32
N GLY A 517 14.68 17.33 -26.84
CA GLY A 517 13.94 17.21 -28.09
C GLY A 517 12.78 16.25 -28.06
N LEU A 518 12.11 16.07 -26.89
CA LEU A 518 10.91 15.20 -26.77
C LEU A 518 9.77 15.78 -27.62
N PRO A 519 9.23 15.07 -28.64
CA PRO A 519 8.19 15.57 -29.54
C PRO A 519 6.81 15.52 -28.85
N VAL A 520 6.53 16.45 -27.92
CA VAL A 520 5.36 16.39 -27.05
C VAL A 520 4.37 17.51 -27.30
N CYS A 521 3.08 17.17 -27.28
CA CYS A 521 1.95 18.08 -27.08
C CYS A 521 1.43 17.93 -25.67
N MET A 522 1.29 19.04 -24.94
CA MET A 522 0.80 19.04 -23.55
C MET A 522 -0.60 19.62 -23.46
N ILE A 523 -1.51 18.88 -22.85
CA ILE A 523 -2.90 19.29 -22.65
C ILE A 523 -3.17 19.38 -21.14
N ARG A 524 -3.70 20.53 -20.71
CA ARG A 524 -4.20 20.76 -19.35
C ARG A 524 -5.72 20.75 -19.37
N PRO A 525 -6.36 19.60 -19.19
CA PRO A 525 -7.82 19.54 -19.16
C PRO A 525 -8.37 20.14 -17.87
N GLY A 526 -9.56 20.71 -17.99
CA GLY A 526 -10.41 21.06 -16.87
C GLY A 526 -10.94 19.83 -16.15
N VAL A 527 -12.06 19.96 -15.48
CA VAL A 527 -12.72 18.83 -14.80
C VAL A 527 -13.36 17.93 -15.86
N ILE A 528 -12.74 16.76 -16.08
CA ILE A 528 -13.24 15.76 -17.05
C ILE A 528 -14.40 15.01 -16.41
N PHE A 529 -15.52 14.90 -17.12
CA PHE A 529 -16.71 14.22 -16.67
C PHE A 529 -17.38 13.45 -17.81
N GLY A 530 -18.26 12.50 -17.49
CA GLY A 530 -18.97 11.67 -18.46
C GLY A 530 -19.59 10.42 -17.80
N PRO A 531 -20.32 9.61 -18.57
CA PRO A 531 -20.91 8.36 -18.07
C PRO A 531 -19.88 7.42 -17.46
N GLY A 532 -20.23 6.74 -16.35
CA GLY A 532 -19.34 5.80 -15.64
C GLY A 532 -18.46 6.44 -14.56
N VAL A 533 -18.44 7.76 -14.44
CA VAL A 533 -17.90 8.47 -13.27
C VAL A 533 -19.02 9.24 -12.62
N GLU A 534 -19.42 8.83 -11.42
CA GLU A 534 -20.39 9.62 -10.66
C GLU A 534 -19.80 11.00 -10.36
N PRO A 535 -20.45 12.08 -10.80
CA PRO A 535 -19.98 13.41 -10.49
C PRO A 535 -20.05 13.60 -8.97
N SER A 536 -18.90 13.80 -8.36
CA SER A 536 -18.84 14.42 -7.05
C SER A 536 -19.45 15.81 -7.09
N SER A 537 -19.65 16.46 -5.96
CA SER A 537 -20.05 17.87 -5.92
C SER A 537 -19.18 18.70 -6.87
N PRO A 538 -19.77 19.68 -7.60
CA PRO A 538 -19.03 20.49 -8.57
C PRO A 538 -17.87 21.26 -7.87
N ALA A 539 -16.89 21.70 -8.64
CA ALA A 539 -15.78 22.49 -8.12
C ALA A 539 -16.31 23.73 -7.36
N GLY A 540 -15.71 24.04 -6.21
CA GLY A 540 -16.19 25.06 -5.30
C GLY A 540 -17.35 24.62 -4.40
N CYS A 541 -17.67 23.34 -4.39
CA CYS A 541 -18.63 22.73 -3.47
C CYS A 541 -17.99 21.59 -2.70
N PHE A 542 -18.54 21.25 -1.54
CA PHE A 542 -18.12 20.08 -0.76
C PHE A 542 -19.35 19.40 -0.13
N GLY A 543 -19.25 18.07 0.05
CA GLY A 543 -20.31 17.29 0.69
C GLY A 543 -20.24 17.41 2.21
N MET A 544 -21.37 17.76 2.84
CA MET A 544 -21.50 17.78 4.30
C MET A 544 -22.95 17.47 4.68
N PHE A 545 -23.13 16.58 5.66
CA PHE A 545 -24.46 16.17 6.16
C PHE A 545 -25.46 15.73 5.05
N GLY A 546 -24.97 14.99 4.05
CA GLY A 546 -25.78 14.53 2.92
C GLY A 546 -26.23 15.63 1.95
N ARG A 547 -25.63 16.82 2.00
CA ARG A 547 -25.92 17.98 1.14
C ARG A 547 -24.65 18.49 0.46
N TRP A 548 -24.79 19.09 -0.69
CA TRP A 548 -23.72 19.85 -1.34
C TRP A 548 -23.72 21.30 -0.80
N ILE A 549 -22.66 21.67 -0.14
CA ILE A 549 -22.44 23.04 0.32
C ILE A 549 -21.75 23.82 -0.79
N VAL A 550 -22.43 24.81 -1.32
CA VAL A 550 -21.96 25.67 -2.42
C VAL A 550 -21.37 26.94 -1.82
N VAL A 551 -20.12 27.23 -2.14
CA VAL A 551 -19.46 28.45 -1.68
C VAL A 551 -19.86 29.63 -2.56
N GLY A 552 -20.69 30.52 -2.03
CA GLY A 552 -21.24 31.67 -2.73
C GLY A 552 -22.69 31.47 -3.20
N ASN A 553 -23.09 32.16 -4.26
CA ASN A 553 -24.45 32.13 -4.81
C ASN A 553 -24.66 31.14 -5.98
N GLY A 554 -23.61 30.36 -6.32
CA GLY A 554 -23.66 29.36 -7.40
C GLY A 554 -23.54 29.95 -8.83
N SER A 555 -23.25 31.23 -8.99
CA SER A 555 -23.05 31.86 -10.31
C SER A 555 -21.68 31.62 -10.93
N LEU A 556 -20.77 30.93 -10.20
CA LEU A 556 -19.40 30.71 -10.64
C LEU A 556 -19.39 29.70 -11.82
N PRO A 557 -18.80 30.05 -12.97
CA PRO A 557 -18.58 29.11 -14.07
C PRO A 557 -17.60 27.99 -13.66
N LEU A 558 -17.83 26.81 -14.19
CA LEU A 558 -17.03 25.62 -13.94
C LEU A 558 -16.14 25.32 -15.15
N PRO A 559 -14.84 25.02 -14.94
CA PRO A 559 -13.95 24.63 -16.04
C PRO A 559 -14.18 23.16 -16.40
N LEU A 560 -15.33 22.87 -17.02
CA LEU A 560 -15.73 21.51 -17.38
C LEU A 560 -15.25 21.16 -18.79
N VAL A 561 -15.03 19.87 -19.04
CA VAL A 561 -14.83 19.32 -20.38
C VAL A 561 -15.35 17.89 -20.43
N TYR A 562 -16.20 17.58 -21.41
CA TYR A 562 -16.79 16.25 -21.56
C TYR A 562 -15.74 15.25 -22.06
N VAL A 563 -15.80 14.00 -21.59
CA VAL A 563 -14.77 13.00 -21.85
C VAL A 563 -14.49 12.74 -23.33
N ASP A 564 -15.56 12.67 -24.17
CA ASP A 564 -15.39 12.43 -25.60
C ASP A 564 -14.77 13.64 -26.31
N ASP A 565 -15.08 14.86 -25.87
CA ASP A 565 -14.45 16.08 -26.38
C ASP A 565 -12.97 16.17 -25.98
N VAL A 566 -12.58 15.62 -24.81
CA VAL A 566 -11.17 15.45 -24.45
C VAL A 566 -10.51 14.44 -25.35
N VAL A 567 -11.13 13.30 -25.63
CA VAL A 567 -10.62 12.28 -26.54
C VAL A 567 -10.37 12.87 -27.93
N ASP A 568 -11.30 13.66 -28.46
CA ASP A 568 -11.13 14.37 -29.75
C ASP A 568 -9.91 15.30 -29.71
N ALA A 569 -9.70 16.07 -28.64
CA ALA A 569 -8.53 16.92 -28.48
C ALA A 569 -7.22 16.10 -28.42
N LEU A 570 -7.21 14.95 -27.75
CA LEU A 570 -6.03 14.06 -27.70
C LEU A 570 -5.66 13.51 -29.10
N LEU A 571 -6.67 13.11 -29.88
CA LEU A 571 -6.47 12.61 -31.24
C LEU A 571 -5.93 13.72 -32.16
N LEU A 572 -6.47 14.92 -32.10
CA LEU A 572 -5.98 16.09 -32.82
C LEU A 572 -4.53 16.43 -32.43
N ALA A 573 -4.20 16.40 -31.12
CA ALA A 573 -2.83 16.63 -30.62
C ALA A 573 -1.83 15.60 -31.14
N SER A 574 -2.28 14.38 -31.43
CA SER A 574 -1.42 13.30 -31.94
C SER A 574 -1.18 13.36 -33.45
N SER A 575 -2.01 14.07 -34.21
CA SER A 575 -2.01 14.04 -35.69
C SER A 575 -1.69 15.38 -36.34
N ARG A 576 -2.01 16.51 -35.70
CA ARG A 576 -1.83 17.83 -36.33
C ARG A 576 -0.37 18.30 -36.26
N PRO A 577 0.17 18.91 -37.36
CA PRO A 577 1.53 19.45 -37.40
C PRO A 577 1.78 20.53 -36.32
N GLY A 578 0.81 21.39 -36.03
CA GLY A 578 0.94 22.43 -34.99
C GLY A 578 0.88 21.92 -33.53
N GLY A 579 0.69 20.62 -33.35
CA GLY A 579 0.68 20.01 -32.01
C GLY A 579 2.05 19.80 -31.38
N GLU A 580 3.14 19.84 -32.16
CA GLU A 580 4.49 19.66 -31.62
C GLU A 580 4.92 20.87 -30.81
N GLY A 581 5.40 20.63 -29.59
CA GLY A 581 5.78 21.68 -28.65
C GLY A 581 4.57 22.48 -28.10
N ALA A 582 3.34 22.17 -28.51
CA ALA A 582 2.17 22.89 -28.07
C ALA A 582 1.85 22.60 -26.60
N LEU A 583 1.45 23.64 -25.89
CA LEU A 583 0.76 23.58 -24.61
C LEU A 583 -0.61 24.22 -24.81
N VAL A 584 -1.68 23.56 -24.34
CA VAL A 584 -3.05 24.08 -24.44
C VAL A 584 -3.84 23.81 -23.16
N ASN A 585 -4.63 24.79 -22.73
CA ASN A 585 -5.66 24.65 -21.71
C ASN A 585 -6.95 24.15 -22.38
N LEU A 586 -7.50 23.04 -21.92
CA LEU A 586 -8.66 22.41 -22.54
C LEU A 586 -9.89 22.53 -21.64
N VAL A 587 -10.74 23.48 -21.95
CA VAL A 587 -11.99 23.74 -21.21
C VAL A 587 -13.10 24.00 -22.23
N ASP A 588 -14.31 23.54 -21.93
CA ASP A 588 -15.48 23.87 -22.77
C ASP A 588 -15.76 25.39 -22.74
N PRO A 589 -15.90 26.04 -23.88
CA PRO A 589 -16.25 27.47 -23.95
C PRO A 589 -17.63 27.80 -23.38
N ALA A 590 -18.54 26.81 -23.28
CA ALA A 590 -19.83 27.00 -22.63
C ALA A 590 -19.66 27.21 -21.13
N ARG A 591 -20.15 28.32 -20.63
CA ARG A 591 -19.99 28.73 -19.22
C ARG A 591 -21.05 28.10 -18.32
N VAL A 592 -21.04 26.79 -18.15
CA VAL A 592 -21.91 26.10 -17.19
C VAL A 592 -21.59 26.54 -15.77
N THR A 593 -22.58 27.15 -15.11
CA THR A 593 -22.40 27.61 -13.70
C THR A 593 -22.63 26.48 -12.70
N GLN A 594 -22.16 26.66 -11.46
CA GLN A 594 -22.45 25.74 -10.36
C GLN A 594 -23.94 25.50 -10.17
N ARG A 595 -24.78 26.57 -10.32
CA ARG A 595 -26.25 26.50 -10.21
C ARG A 595 -26.86 25.67 -11.34
N GLU A 596 -26.38 25.83 -12.54
CA GLU A 596 -26.82 25.06 -13.71
C GLU A 596 -26.46 23.59 -13.60
N PHE A 597 -25.21 23.30 -13.20
CA PHE A 597 -24.76 21.94 -12.92
C PHE A 597 -25.65 21.26 -11.88
N ILE A 598 -25.92 21.95 -10.74
CA ILE A 598 -26.76 21.43 -9.67
C ILE A 598 -28.21 21.22 -10.17
N ARG A 599 -28.75 22.13 -10.96
CA ARG A 599 -30.08 21.99 -11.54
C ARG A 599 -30.20 20.75 -12.43
N ILE A 600 -29.22 20.52 -13.30
CA ILE A 600 -29.19 19.34 -14.18
C ILE A 600 -29.07 18.06 -13.31
N ALA A 601 -28.18 18.06 -12.30
CA ALA A 601 -28.01 16.94 -11.40
C ALA A 601 -29.27 16.62 -10.58
N GLN A 602 -30.00 17.64 -10.10
CA GLN A 602 -31.25 17.50 -9.35
C GLN A 602 -32.42 17.01 -10.21
N ALA A 603 -32.49 17.46 -11.47
CA ALA A 603 -33.52 16.98 -12.40
C ALA A 603 -33.41 15.46 -12.62
N ALA A 604 -32.21 14.93 -12.72
CA ALA A 604 -31.97 13.50 -12.90
C ALA A 604 -31.97 12.71 -11.58
N ARG A 605 -31.52 13.33 -10.46
CA ARG A 605 -31.42 12.72 -9.12
C ARG A 605 -32.01 13.64 -8.06
N PRO A 606 -33.34 13.61 -7.79
CA PRO A 606 -34.03 14.52 -6.88
C PRO A 606 -33.56 14.48 -5.42
N LYS A 607 -32.85 13.41 -5.03
CA LYS A 607 -32.27 13.26 -3.67
C LYS A 607 -31.08 14.19 -3.42
N ILE A 608 -30.47 14.78 -4.45
CA ILE A 608 -29.35 15.73 -4.31
C ILE A 608 -29.90 17.03 -3.71
N LYS A 609 -29.39 17.39 -2.53
CA LYS A 609 -29.72 18.65 -1.85
C LYS A 609 -28.52 19.57 -1.89
N ALA A 610 -28.71 20.85 -2.24
CA ALA A 610 -27.68 21.87 -2.23
C ALA A 610 -28.03 22.98 -1.24
N THR A 611 -27.00 23.56 -0.59
CA THR A 611 -27.13 24.70 0.30
C THR A 611 -26.06 25.73 -0.07
N TYR A 612 -26.48 26.97 -0.29
CA TYR A 612 -25.57 28.06 -0.69
C TYR A 612 -25.13 28.82 0.56
N VAL A 613 -23.81 28.93 0.76
CA VAL A 613 -23.22 29.59 1.93
C VAL A 613 -22.34 30.76 1.48
N PRO A 614 -22.59 31.98 1.92
CA PRO A 614 -21.78 33.13 1.56
C PRO A 614 -20.31 32.93 1.94
N LYS A 615 -19.39 33.35 1.05
CA LYS A 615 -17.94 33.13 1.23
C LYS A 615 -17.42 33.71 2.54
N PHE A 616 -17.94 34.89 2.96
CA PHE A 616 -17.48 35.51 4.20
C PHE A 616 -17.76 34.65 5.45
N VAL A 617 -18.91 33.94 5.47
CA VAL A 617 -19.25 33.03 6.58
C VAL A 617 -18.24 31.90 6.71
N LEU A 618 -17.82 31.32 5.60
CA LEU A 618 -16.80 30.25 5.61
C LEU A 618 -15.42 30.80 5.94
N MET A 619 -15.10 32.03 5.51
CA MET A 619 -13.83 32.66 5.84
C MET A 619 -13.73 33.00 7.34
N THR A 620 -14.80 33.49 7.96
CA THR A 620 -14.80 33.75 9.41
C THR A 620 -14.74 32.44 10.21
N ALA A 621 -15.50 31.41 9.81
CA ALA A 621 -15.42 30.10 10.43
C ALA A 621 -14.02 29.47 10.32
N SER A 622 -13.31 29.66 9.20
CA SER A 622 -11.98 29.10 9.01
C SER A 622 -10.93 29.71 9.96
N VAL A 623 -11.08 30.96 10.37
CA VAL A 623 -10.18 31.60 11.36
C VAL A 623 -10.25 30.84 12.69
N GLY A 624 -11.47 30.56 13.18
CA GLY A 624 -11.66 29.77 14.40
C GLY A 624 -11.14 28.33 14.28
N ILE A 625 -11.40 27.69 13.12
CA ILE A 625 -10.93 26.32 12.84
C ILE A 625 -9.39 26.26 12.76
N GLU A 626 -8.74 27.25 12.14
CA GLU A 626 -7.28 27.32 12.09
C GLU A 626 -6.67 27.59 13.48
N ALA A 627 -7.31 28.46 14.29
CA ALA A 627 -6.88 28.71 15.66
C ALA A 627 -6.99 27.45 16.52
N LEU A 628 -8.10 26.73 16.43
CA LEU A 628 -8.32 25.45 17.11
C LEU A 628 -7.34 24.38 16.62
N GLY A 629 -7.08 24.31 15.31
CA GLY A 629 -6.12 23.39 14.72
C GLY A 629 -4.70 23.62 15.21
N ARG A 630 -4.29 24.91 15.35
CA ARG A 630 -3.00 25.28 15.94
C ARG A 630 -2.92 24.86 17.41
N LEU A 631 -3.99 25.12 18.18
CA LEU A 631 -4.08 24.71 19.58
C LEU A 631 -3.99 23.19 19.75
N LEU A 632 -4.68 22.44 18.89
CA LEU A 632 -4.69 20.97 18.91
C LEU A 632 -3.53 20.31 18.15
N LYS A 633 -2.63 21.08 17.55
CA LYS A 633 -1.51 20.62 16.70
C LYS A 633 -1.96 19.62 15.62
N ARG A 634 -3.15 19.83 15.04
CA ARG A 634 -3.73 18.99 13.96
C ARG A 634 -3.92 19.80 12.69
N ALA A 635 -3.60 19.17 11.55
CA ALA A 635 -3.93 19.76 10.26
C ALA A 635 -5.44 19.90 10.11
N VAL A 636 -5.90 21.10 9.74
CA VAL A 636 -7.34 21.36 9.57
C VAL A 636 -7.77 21.24 8.12
N PRO A 637 -8.91 20.59 7.84
CA PRO A 637 -9.38 20.40 6.48
C PRO A 637 -9.84 21.69 5.80
N LEU A 638 -10.24 22.71 6.56
CA LEU A 638 -10.71 24.01 6.10
C LEU A 638 -9.75 25.14 6.55
N SER A 639 -8.68 25.37 5.74
CA SER A 639 -7.80 26.54 5.93
C SER A 639 -8.24 27.72 5.04
N ARG A 640 -7.87 28.93 5.42
CA ARG A 640 -8.12 30.14 4.60
C ARG A 640 -7.53 30.00 3.19
N TYR A 641 -6.34 29.40 3.08
CA TYR A 641 -5.71 29.14 1.79
C TYR A 641 -6.57 28.19 0.94
N ARG A 642 -7.04 27.07 1.50
CA ARG A 642 -7.92 26.13 0.80
C ARG A 642 -9.24 26.77 0.39
N ILE A 643 -9.86 27.59 1.23
CA ILE A 643 -11.11 28.31 0.87
C ILE A 643 -10.85 29.33 -0.25
N ARG A 644 -9.69 29.99 -0.27
CA ARG A 644 -9.33 30.88 -1.38
C ARG A 644 -9.07 30.12 -2.68
N SER A 645 -8.35 29.00 -2.62
CA SER A 645 -8.00 28.16 -3.76
C SER A 645 -9.11 27.20 -4.23
N ILE A 646 -10.21 27.07 -3.47
CA ILE A 646 -11.35 26.22 -3.85
C ILE A 646 -12.16 26.82 -5.01
N ARG A 647 -12.04 28.14 -5.24
CA ARG A 647 -12.69 28.80 -6.36
C ARG A 647 -11.94 28.41 -7.64
N PRO A 648 -12.59 27.73 -8.61
CA PRO A 648 -11.96 27.39 -9.86
C PRO A 648 -11.63 28.66 -10.67
N LEU A 649 -10.58 28.57 -11.47
CA LEU A 649 -10.35 29.51 -12.56
C LEU A 649 -11.50 29.36 -13.56
N ALA A 650 -12.02 30.46 -14.09
CA ALA A 650 -13.29 30.44 -14.82
C ALA A 650 -13.22 30.94 -16.26
N ASN A 651 -12.34 31.90 -16.52
CA ASN A 651 -12.23 32.53 -17.83
C ASN A 651 -10.98 32.02 -18.53
N PHE A 652 -11.12 31.12 -19.49
CA PHE A 652 -10.03 30.56 -20.25
C PHE A 652 -10.01 31.12 -21.68
N ASP A 653 -8.81 31.46 -22.15
CA ASP A 653 -8.58 31.76 -23.55
C ASP A 653 -8.66 30.48 -24.37
N GLN A 654 -9.37 30.51 -25.47
CA GLN A 654 -9.54 29.38 -26.38
C GLN A 654 -8.68 29.47 -27.65
N SER A 655 -7.96 30.59 -27.81
CA SER A 655 -7.18 30.86 -29.03
C SER A 655 -6.13 29.77 -29.28
N ALA A 656 -5.36 29.40 -28.24
CA ALA A 656 -4.31 28.42 -28.38
C ALA A 656 -4.81 27.02 -28.77
N VAL A 657 -5.94 26.56 -28.22
CA VAL A 657 -6.49 25.25 -28.54
C VAL A 657 -7.11 25.22 -29.93
N GLN A 658 -7.69 26.33 -30.37
CA GLN A 658 -8.24 26.49 -31.73
C GLN A 658 -7.14 26.60 -32.80
N GLU A 659 -6.15 27.47 -32.58
CA GLU A 659 -5.05 27.69 -33.53
C GLU A 659 -4.15 26.46 -33.67
N LYS A 660 -3.73 25.87 -32.54
CA LYS A 660 -2.77 24.77 -32.54
C LYS A 660 -3.41 23.41 -32.85
N LEU A 661 -4.62 23.16 -32.36
CA LEU A 661 -5.29 21.87 -32.53
C LEU A 661 -6.53 21.93 -33.46
N GLY A 662 -7.10 23.11 -33.70
CA GLY A 662 -8.38 23.24 -34.41
C GLY A 662 -9.55 22.58 -33.66
N TRP A 663 -9.43 22.51 -32.35
CA TRP A 663 -10.42 21.81 -31.52
C TRP A 663 -11.62 22.70 -31.18
N THR A 664 -12.78 22.10 -31.30
CA THR A 664 -14.05 22.62 -30.76
C THR A 664 -14.83 21.46 -30.13
N PRO A 665 -15.56 21.65 -29.02
CA PRO A 665 -16.33 20.57 -28.41
C PRO A 665 -17.47 20.13 -29.33
N ARG A 666 -17.64 18.82 -29.53
CA ARG A 666 -18.74 18.25 -30.31
C ARG A 666 -20.00 18.03 -29.50
N VAL A 667 -19.83 17.64 -28.23
CA VAL A 667 -20.91 17.36 -27.30
C VAL A 667 -21.22 18.58 -26.44
N GLY A 668 -20.17 19.17 -25.89
CA GLY A 668 -20.24 20.32 -25.02
C GLY A 668 -20.68 19.99 -23.60
N ALA A 669 -20.33 20.87 -22.64
CA ALA A 669 -20.51 20.63 -21.22
C ALA A 669 -21.97 20.44 -20.79
N ALA A 670 -22.88 21.23 -21.30
CA ALA A 670 -24.30 21.18 -20.92
C ALA A 670 -24.97 19.86 -21.33
N GLU A 671 -24.74 19.41 -22.56
CA GLU A 671 -25.28 18.15 -23.08
C GLU A 671 -24.53 16.96 -22.43
N GLY A 672 -23.23 17.05 -22.27
CA GLY A 672 -22.42 16.04 -21.57
C GLY A 672 -22.93 15.80 -20.16
N LEU A 673 -23.32 16.84 -19.43
CA LEU A 673 -23.93 16.70 -18.09
C LEU A 673 -25.25 15.93 -18.14
N ARG A 674 -26.11 16.23 -19.11
CA ARG A 674 -27.38 15.49 -19.27
C ARG A 674 -27.09 14.00 -19.50
N ARG A 675 -26.16 13.65 -20.39
CA ARG A 675 -25.75 12.26 -20.66
C ARG A 675 -25.15 11.58 -19.44
N THR A 676 -24.39 12.33 -18.65
CA THR A 676 -23.73 11.79 -17.43
C THR A 676 -24.72 11.44 -16.33
N PHE A 677 -25.77 12.27 -16.18
CA PHE A 677 -26.80 12.06 -15.17
C PHE A 677 -28.00 11.23 -15.66
N ALA A 678 -28.13 11.01 -16.98
CA ALA A 678 -29.16 10.14 -17.52
C ALA A 678 -29.12 8.75 -16.85
N PRO A 679 -30.28 8.13 -16.56
CA PRO A 679 -30.30 6.77 -16.07
C PRO A 679 -29.63 5.87 -17.11
N SER A 680 -28.62 5.11 -16.67
CA SER A 680 -28.01 4.09 -17.53
C SER A 680 -29.10 3.10 -17.95
N PRO A 681 -29.21 2.73 -19.23
CA PRO A 681 -30.00 1.56 -19.59
C PRO A 681 -29.47 0.37 -18.79
N GLU A 682 -30.34 -0.29 -18.08
CA GLU A 682 -30.14 -1.31 -17.05
C GLU A 682 -28.86 -2.15 -17.21
N MET A 683 -27.90 -1.94 -16.34
CA MET A 683 -27.04 -3.03 -15.90
C MET A 683 -27.85 -3.83 -14.86
N PRO A 684 -27.95 -5.16 -14.97
CA PRO A 684 -28.64 -5.97 -13.98
C PRO A 684 -28.01 -5.70 -12.61
N SER A 685 -28.87 -5.44 -11.65
CA SER A 685 -28.52 -5.17 -10.26
C SER A 685 -27.70 -6.31 -9.67
N SER A 686 -26.36 -6.22 -9.74
CA SER A 686 -25.53 -6.99 -8.84
C SER A 686 -25.60 -6.32 -7.46
N SER A 687 -26.43 -6.89 -6.60
CA SER A 687 -26.51 -6.61 -5.19
C SER A 687 -25.10 -6.69 -4.59
N LEU A 688 -24.53 -5.54 -4.25
CA LEU A 688 -23.42 -5.49 -3.32
C LEU A 688 -23.96 -5.82 -1.93
N PRO A 689 -23.45 -6.80 -1.22
CA PRO A 689 -23.75 -6.97 0.19
C PRO A 689 -23.17 -5.79 0.99
N LYS A 690 -23.98 -5.32 1.95
CA LYS A 690 -23.66 -4.23 2.89
C LYS A 690 -22.44 -4.51 3.76
#